data_13eea97370da8b4d5e66a3a769bc8d45
#
_entry.id   13eea97370da8b4d5e66a3a769bc8d45
#
_cell.length_a   1.000
_cell.length_b   1.000
_cell.length_c   1.000
_cell.angle_alpha   90.00
_cell.angle_beta   90.00
_cell.angle_gamma   90.00
#
_symmetry.space_group_name_H-M   'P 1'
#
loop_
_entity.id
_entity.type
_entity.pdbx_description
1 polymer ?
#
loop_
_entity_poly.entity_id
_entity_poly.type
_entity_poly.pdbx_seq_one_letter_code
_entity_poly.pdbx_strand_id
1 'polypeptide(L)'
;MILVLMSLTAAACASSDTAQDIDTREVPEQNGDKSNDSENDRAADSVVSDDENYDIPVECFISEDAFYECDDQDLLPDECFDVEGNFLDECWPEEEGTAGDEGEGGASADNLGAANQNSEIPGVNAVSLGFDPVVDSFGFFNYGDEEGVLNLTAVEMQRMFGDDVCANLNDGCTLTPPARQWMAQMNEGMAGGHCEGMAVLSSLFYFDQLNPSAFGAEVVSELPFAGNDALQREIAYWWVTQATQPGGTQKVNASPSAVVDALKASFALDQAADEWWAMGIYKRDFSGGHAITPYAVEEVAPGIYSVYVYDNNYPLTSRVLTVDYEADTWRYKASTNPDVEADLYEGDASTGTLEIVAISPRLEPQEQFFGDADRSSLMGESDSSGLPVSSGLEIWLDGEANLLITAADGRRLGWLEDGSFVNEIEGASSNPLKFLVDVWDVDDEPVYRLPADITEFSIVVDGSQLDEVASADVTLIGPGFNMVVEELILGPGEKDVIDIFIEDDDFFTLRYSSEFSDSPDIWFGIVTDEADYEFVTRAASIEPGGAFNVALDFENGDFILNTFDQEEYGIYEFLVLRIDDEGEHIFGHDEIELLPDDTMYVNFLEWEGEGSVMYLDFDFESDGTIDETLELEDEADFYDDFYDF
;
A
#
# COMPACT_ATOMS: atom_id res chain seq x y z
N MET A 1 4.47 -44.46 0.91
CA MET A 1 5.83 -44.76 1.32
C MET A 1 6.58 -45.29 0.10
N ILE A 2 6.98 -44.41 -0.78
CA ILE A 2 7.99 -44.60 -1.81
C ILE A 2 8.68 -43.27 -1.93
N LEU A 3 9.87 -43.16 -1.38
CA LEU A 3 10.80 -42.04 -1.57
C LEU A 3 11.16 -41.93 -3.07
N VAL A 4 10.93 -40.78 -3.68
CA VAL A 4 11.57 -40.40 -4.94
C VAL A 4 12.49 -39.21 -4.64
N LEU A 5 13.75 -39.51 -4.42
CA LEU A 5 14.81 -38.52 -4.50
C LEU A 5 14.90 -38.05 -5.97
N MET A 6 14.62 -36.80 -6.23
CA MET A 6 15.04 -36.14 -7.47
C MET A 6 16.37 -35.42 -7.20
N SER A 7 17.43 -36.01 -7.70
CA SER A 7 18.77 -35.42 -7.76
C SER A 7 18.79 -34.36 -8.86
N LEU A 8 19.05 -33.10 -8.49
CA LEU A 8 19.46 -32.07 -9.44
C LEU A 8 20.82 -32.43 -10.05
N THR A 9 20.85 -32.71 -11.33
CA THR A 9 22.08 -32.85 -12.10
C THR A 9 22.44 -31.51 -12.72
N ALA A 10 23.41 -30.84 -12.12
CA ALA A 10 24.12 -29.73 -12.74
C ALA A 10 24.85 -30.22 -14.00
N ALA A 11 24.56 -29.64 -15.15
CA ALA A 11 25.26 -29.89 -16.41
C ALA A 11 26.54 -29.03 -16.46
N ALA A 12 27.66 -29.63 -16.08
CA ALA A 12 28.97 -29.05 -16.33
C ALA A 12 29.37 -29.24 -17.78
N CYS A 13 29.60 -28.16 -18.51
CA CYS A 13 30.35 -28.17 -19.77
C CYS A 13 31.84 -28.21 -19.50
N ALA A 14 32.45 -29.34 -19.79
CA ALA A 14 33.88 -29.53 -19.79
C ALA A 14 34.50 -28.98 -21.06
N SER A 15 35.57 -28.19 -20.97
CA SER A 15 36.58 -28.07 -22.02
C SER A 15 37.98 -28.11 -21.39
N SER A 16 38.73 -29.00 -21.98
CA SER A 16 40.02 -29.63 -21.68
C SER A 16 41.22 -28.71 -21.55
N ASP A 17 42.09 -29.15 -20.60
CA ASP A 17 43.54 -29.23 -20.64
C ASP A 17 44.43 -28.13 -21.23
N THR A 18 45.30 -27.59 -20.37
CA THR A 18 46.76 -27.88 -20.44
C THR A 18 47.46 -27.42 -19.17
N ALA A 19 48.14 -28.39 -18.57
CA ALA A 19 49.06 -28.20 -17.44
C ALA A 19 50.35 -27.50 -17.90
N GLN A 20 50.91 -26.63 -17.06
CA GLN A 20 52.35 -26.45 -16.94
C GLN A 20 52.74 -26.05 -15.47
N ASP A 21 53.48 -26.95 -14.87
CA ASP A 21 54.29 -26.77 -13.68
C ASP A 21 55.20 -25.54 -13.76
N ILE A 22 55.48 -24.91 -12.63
CA ILE A 22 56.80 -24.43 -12.17
C ILE A 22 56.67 -23.83 -10.75
N ASP A 23 57.05 -24.59 -9.75
CA ASP A 23 58.23 -24.45 -8.88
C ASP A 23 58.21 -23.42 -7.76
N THR A 24 58.29 -24.00 -6.60
CA THR A 24 58.62 -23.51 -5.25
C THR A 24 59.73 -22.47 -5.15
N ARG A 25 59.53 -21.43 -4.31
CA ARG A 25 60.61 -20.88 -3.47
C ARG A 25 60.10 -20.14 -2.22
N GLU A 26 60.40 -20.74 -1.13
CA GLU A 26 60.82 -20.34 0.24
C GLU A 26 60.77 -18.87 0.67
N VAL A 27 60.25 -18.76 1.90
CA VAL A 27 60.28 -17.74 2.96
C VAL A 27 61.70 -17.22 3.24
N PRO A 28 61.88 -15.97 3.78
CA PRO A 28 62.25 -16.00 5.18
C PRO A 28 61.56 -14.94 6.08
N GLU A 29 61.28 -15.39 7.29
CA GLU A 29 61.05 -14.62 8.51
C GLU A 29 62.13 -13.57 8.77
N GLN A 30 61.75 -12.45 9.37
CA GLN A 30 62.57 -11.81 10.41
C GLN A 30 61.74 -11.07 11.46
N ASN A 31 61.96 -11.55 12.67
CA ASN A 31 61.62 -11.04 13.99
C ASN A 31 62.21 -9.66 14.34
N GLY A 32 61.61 -9.07 15.35
CA GLY A 32 62.22 -8.08 16.25
C GLY A 32 61.26 -6.97 16.66
N ASP A 33 60.66 -7.02 17.71
CA ASP A 33 60.92 -6.96 19.18
C ASP A 33 60.67 -5.53 19.72
N LYS A 34 59.66 -5.49 20.61
CA LYS A 34 59.47 -4.74 21.87
C LYS A 34 60.03 -3.33 22.07
N SER A 35 59.19 -2.47 22.60
CA SER A 35 59.08 -2.02 24.01
C SER A 35 58.55 -0.59 24.09
N ASN A 36 57.54 -0.44 24.86
CA ASN A 36 57.39 0.13 26.19
C ASN A 36 57.44 1.65 26.33
N ASP A 37 56.42 2.08 27.00
CA ASP A 37 56.31 3.00 28.13
C ASP A 37 56.10 4.49 27.93
N SER A 38 55.04 4.85 28.56
CA SER A 38 54.80 5.85 29.62
C SER A 38 54.43 7.27 29.26
N GLU A 39 53.24 7.57 29.77
CA GLU A 39 52.87 8.67 30.67
C GLU A 39 53.37 10.09 30.41
N ASN A 40 52.41 10.93 30.44
CA ASN A 40 52.25 12.12 31.30
C ASN A 40 52.01 13.48 30.63
N ASP A 41 50.80 13.96 30.96
CA ASP A 41 50.49 15.27 31.54
C ASP A 41 51.06 16.58 30.95
N ARG A 42 50.09 17.44 30.75
CA ARG A 42 49.94 18.85 31.10
C ARG A 42 49.66 19.85 29.99
N ALA A 43 48.43 20.25 30.05
CA ALA A 43 47.95 21.61 30.37
C ALA A 43 48.43 22.80 29.49
N ALA A 44 47.36 23.44 28.98
CA ALA A 44 47.16 24.87 28.81
C ALA A 44 47.99 25.65 27.77
N ASP A 45 47.36 26.23 26.77
CA ASP A 45 47.00 27.62 26.79
C ASP A 45 46.18 28.00 25.53
N SER A 46 45.23 28.89 25.75
CA SER A 46 44.32 29.57 24.87
C SER A 46 44.97 30.31 23.70
N VAL A 47 44.39 30.18 22.50
CA VAL A 47 44.25 31.32 21.59
C VAL A 47 42.86 31.25 20.93
N VAL A 48 42.03 32.21 21.24
CA VAL A 48 40.79 32.56 20.60
C VAL A 48 41.10 33.09 19.19
N SER A 49 40.48 32.52 18.16
CA SER A 49 40.27 33.19 16.89
C SER A 49 38.81 33.02 16.50
N ASP A 50 38.04 34.09 16.62
CA ASP A 50 36.74 34.31 16.06
C ASP A 50 36.78 34.15 14.53
N ASP A 51 35.92 33.29 14.04
CA ASP A 51 35.18 33.26 12.77
C ASP A 51 34.76 31.83 12.47
N GLU A 52 33.73 31.32 13.14
CA GLU A 52 32.96 30.19 12.65
C GLU A 52 31.56 30.69 12.30
N ASN A 53 31.35 30.84 11.00
CA ASN A 53 30.06 30.91 10.38
C ASN A 53 29.41 29.54 10.61
N TYR A 54 28.49 29.43 11.53
CA TYR A 54 27.67 28.23 11.68
C TYR A 54 26.66 28.26 10.53
N ASP A 55 26.91 27.40 9.51
CA ASP A 55 25.87 26.99 8.58
C ASP A 55 24.87 26.14 9.36
N ILE A 56 23.71 26.71 9.64
CA ILE A 56 22.57 25.95 10.20
C ILE A 56 22.07 25.05 9.07
N PRO A 57 21.94 23.73 9.28
CA PRO A 57 21.41 22.82 8.26
C PRO A 57 20.03 23.32 7.79
N VAL A 58 19.81 23.31 6.49
CA VAL A 58 18.56 23.78 5.85
C VAL A 58 17.33 22.98 6.32
N GLU A 59 17.54 21.76 6.76
CA GLU A 59 16.55 20.83 7.29
C GLU A 59 15.82 21.33 8.57
N CYS A 60 16.35 22.30 9.29
CA CYS A 60 15.72 22.85 10.49
C CYS A 60 14.68 23.96 10.23
N PHE A 61 14.33 24.26 8.97
CA PHE A 61 13.49 25.41 8.62
C PHE A 61 12.20 25.10 7.84
N ILE A 62 11.72 23.85 7.86
CA ILE A 62 10.64 23.44 6.94
C ILE A 62 9.23 23.65 7.50
N SER A 63 9.00 23.79 8.81
CA SER A 63 7.69 24.17 9.36
C SER A 63 7.74 24.62 10.82
N GLU A 64 6.64 25.23 11.29
CA GLU A 64 6.43 25.62 12.70
C GLU A 64 6.54 24.40 13.65
N ASP A 65 6.18 23.19 13.20
CA ASP A 65 6.18 21.94 13.96
C ASP A 65 7.58 21.29 14.01
N ALA A 66 8.42 21.43 12.98
CA ALA A 66 9.80 20.93 12.96
C ALA A 66 10.72 21.54 14.02
N PHE A 67 10.27 22.61 14.68
CA PHE A 67 11.03 23.26 15.76
C PHE A 67 11.03 22.46 17.05
N TYR A 68 10.12 21.50 17.21
CA TYR A 68 10.02 20.66 18.42
C TYR A 68 10.90 19.39 18.34
N GLU A 69 11.33 18.98 17.16
CA GLU A 69 12.15 17.77 16.96
C GLU A 69 13.67 18.05 17.01
N CYS A 70 14.12 19.30 16.91
CA CYS A 70 15.53 19.63 17.14
C CYS A 70 15.81 19.75 18.64
N ASP A 71 16.21 18.69 19.28
CA ASP A 71 16.48 18.61 20.74
C ASP A 71 17.77 19.36 21.17
N ASP A 72 18.41 20.12 20.29
CA ASP A 72 19.57 20.96 20.57
C ASP A 72 19.16 22.45 20.71
N GLN A 73 18.56 22.80 21.89
CA GLN A 73 18.28 24.19 22.29
C GLN A 73 19.53 25.11 22.32
N ASP A 74 20.71 24.55 22.10
CA ASP A 74 21.99 25.28 22.10
C ASP A 74 22.31 25.96 20.76
N LEU A 75 21.48 25.80 19.72
CA LEU A 75 21.77 26.33 18.37
C LEU A 75 21.14 27.69 18.07
N LEU A 76 20.20 28.19 18.88
CA LEU A 76 19.60 29.51 18.69
C LEU A 76 20.16 30.54 19.68
N PRO A 77 20.32 31.81 19.27
CA PRO A 77 20.75 32.83 20.18
C PRO A 77 19.78 33.03 21.35
N ASP A 78 20.31 33.11 22.58
CA ASP A 78 19.52 33.38 23.80
C ASP A 78 18.61 34.62 23.71
N GLU A 79 18.84 35.50 22.76
CA GLU A 79 18.08 36.73 22.50
C GLU A 79 16.73 36.43 21.79
N CYS A 80 16.55 35.25 21.24
CA CYS A 80 15.30 34.81 20.58
C CYS A 80 14.27 34.24 21.52
N PHE A 81 14.58 34.15 22.80
CA PHE A 81 13.64 33.66 23.83
C PHE A 81 13.32 34.76 24.87
N ASP A 82 12.08 34.81 25.32
CA ASP A 82 11.71 35.67 26.44
C ASP A 82 12.22 35.13 27.77
N VAL A 83 12.03 35.87 28.83
CA VAL A 83 12.47 35.46 30.18
C VAL A 83 11.72 34.26 30.75
N GLU A 84 10.69 33.79 30.10
CA GLU A 84 9.85 32.63 30.43
C GLU A 84 10.18 31.42 29.49
N GLY A 85 11.09 31.61 28.49
CA GLY A 85 11.56 30.57 27.57
C GLY A 85 10.70 30.40 26.31
N ASN A 86 9.82 31.36 25.99
CA ASN A 86 9.04 31.33 24.75
C ASN A 86 9.82 32.01 23.62
N PHE A 87 9.73 31.47 22.42
CA PHE A 87 10.36 32.02 21.22
C PHE A 87 9.72 33.35 20.82
N LEU A 88 10.53 34.34 20.42
CA LEU A 88 10.06 35.68 20.07
C LEU A 88 9.71 35.75 18.58
N ASP A 89 8.53 36.27 18.24
CA ASP A 89 8.03 36.46 16.87
C ASP A 89 8.99 37.23 15.94
N GLU A 90 9.85 38.06 16.50
CA GLU A 90 10.84 38.86 15.77
C GLU A 90 12.09 38.08 15.34
N CYS A 91 12.23 36.82 15.78
CA CYS A 91 13.31 35.92 15.39
C CYS A 91 12.92 34.91 14.29
N TRP A 92 11.67 34.98 13.81
CA TRP A 92 11.29 34.22 12.62
C TRP A 92 12.03 34.76 11.38
N PRO A 93 12.59 33.90 10.53
CA PRO A 93 13.16 34.34 9.26
C PRO A 93 12.07 35.00 8.41
N GLU A 94 12.31 36.23 7.96
CA GLU A 94 11.44 36.92 7.00
C GLU A 94 11.41 36.10 5.70
N GLU A 95 10.28 35.52 5.34
CA GLU A 95 10.05 34.96 4.01
C GLU A 95 10.30 36.04 2.97
N GLU A 96 11.28 35.86 2.06
CA GLU A 96 11.46 36.68 0.89
C GLU A 96 10.20 36.59 0.03
N GLY A 97 9.35 37.59 0.16
CA GLY A 97 8.03 37.65 -0.41
C GLY A 97 7.98 37.42 -1.91
N THR A 98 7.37 36.34 -2.29
CA THR A 98 6.56 36.31 -3.51
C THR A 98 5.20 36.88 -3.14
N ALA A 99 4.87 38.02 -3.67
CA ALA A 99 3.60 38.68 -3.47
C ALA A 99 2.50 37.83 -4.12
N GLY A 100 1.61 37.27 -3.31
CA GLY A 100 0.43 36.56 -3.79
C GLY A 100 -0.34 35.88 -2.68
N ASP A 101 -1.24 36.63 -2.14
CA ASP A 101 -2.54 36.24 -1.59
C ASP A 101 -2.62 35.39 -0.31
N GLU A 102 -3.19 36.04 0.68
CA GLU A 102 -3.61 35.47 1.95
C GLU A 102 -4.74 34.45 1.73
N GLY A 103 -4.49 33.19 2.03
CA GLY A 103 -5.50 32.16 2.09
C GLY A 103 -5.38 31.35 3.39
N GLU A 104 -5.92 31.89 4.50
CA GLU A 104 -6.21 31.08 5.67
C GLU A 104 -7.23 30.03 5.28
N GLY A 105 -6.83 28.76 5.21
CA GLY A 105 -7.68 27.59 4.99
C GLY A 105 -8.49 27.21 6.21
N GLY A 106 -9.39 28.07 6.60
CA GLY A 106 -10.51 27.77 7.47
C GLY A 106 -11.77 28.05 6.67
N ALA A 107 -12.51 27.04 6.24
CA ALA A 107 -13.81 27.18 5.60
C ALA A 107 -14.77 27.91 6.54
N SER A 108 -14.78 29.23 6.50
CA SER A 108 -15.81 30.00 7.15
C SER A 108 -17.07 29.96 6.29
N ALA A 109 -18.22 29.88 6.92
CA ALA A 109 -19.55 29.87 6.30
C ALA A 109 -19.81 31.03 5.33
N ASP A 110 -18.90 32.00 5.25
CA ASP A 110 -19.02 33.16 4.36
C ASP A 110 -18.58 32.89 2.90
N ASN A 111 -17.90 31.77 2.61
CA ASN A 111 -17.50 31.37 1.25
C ASN A 111 -18.60 30.57 0.50
N LEU A 112 -19.63 30.10 1.17
CA LEU A 112 -20.77 29.39 0.56
C LEU A 112 -21.54 30.24 -0.48
N GLY A 113 -21.39 31.55 -0.47
CA GLY A 113 -22.03 32.45 -1.44
C GLY A 113 -21.33 32.59 -2.78
N ALA A 114 -20.04 32.22 -2.90
CA ALA A 114 -19.25 32.38 -4.13
C ALA A 114 -19.27 31.11 -5.03
N ALA A 115 -19.44 29.93 -4.45
CA ALA A 115 -19.44 28.65 -5.18
C ALA A 115 -20.63 28.51 -6.16
N ASN A 116 -21.71 29.21 -5.92
CA ASN A 116 -22.97 29.07 -6.67
C ASN A 116 -23.02 29.86 -8.01
N GLN A 117 -21.95 30.54 -8.44
CA GLN A 117 -21.99 31.36 -9.65
C GLN A 117 -21.68 30.60 -10.95
N ASN A 118 -21.23 29.35 -10.89
CA ASN A 118 -20.89 28.53 -12.05
C ASN A 118 -21.64 27.20 -12.11
N SER A 119 -22.71 27.00 -11.31
CA SER A 119 -23.50 25.78 -11.31
C SER A 119 -24.29 25.62 -12.61
N GLU A 120 -24.07 24.52 -13.31
CA GLU A 120 -24.82 24.17 -14.54
C GLU A 120 -26.09 23.39 -14.14
N ILE A 121 -27.26 23.87 -14.50
CA ILE A 121 -28.56 23.30 -14.09
C ILE A 121 -29.15 22.51 -15.24
N PRO A 122 -29.65 21.26 -15.01
CA PRO A 122 -30.35 20.49 -16.03
C PRO A 122 -31.53 21.25 -16.64
N GLY A 123 -31.64 21.18 -17.97
CA GLY A 123 -32.76 21.78 -18.69
C GLY A 123 -34.06 21.01 -18.46
N VAL A 124 -35.16 21.59 -18.91
CA VAL A 124 -36.51 21.01 -18.74
C VAL A 124 -36.74 19.69 -19.48
N ASN A 125 -35.85 19.31 -20.39
CA ASN A 125 -35.90 18.07 -21.15
C ASN A 125 -34.91 17.00 -20.59
N ALA A 126 -34.20 17.31 -19.54
CA ALA A 126 -33.28 16.36 -18.91
C ALA A 126 -34.06 15.19 -18.27
N VAL A 127 -33.54 14.00 -18.40
CA VAL A 127 -33.93 12.86 -17.58
C VAL A 127 -33.12 12.92 -16.31
N SER A 128 -33.74 13.06 -15.15
CA SER A 128 -33.07 13.35 -13.88
C SER A 128 -33.65 12.54 -12.74
N LEU A 129 -32.80 12.14 -11.81
CA LEU A 129 -33.19 11.57 -10.52
C LEU A 129 -33.86 12.58 -9.60
N GLY A 130 -33.57 13.89 -9.78
CA GLY A 130 -34.03 14.96 -8.88
C GLY A 130 -33.03 15.26 -7.76
N PHE A 131 -31.87 14.66 -7.76
CA PHE A 131 -30.74 14.98 -6.85
C PHE A 131 -30.35 16.45 -7.03
N ASP A 132 -30.27 17.18 -5.93
CA ASP A 132 -29.87 18.59 -5.89
C ASP A 132 -28.51 18.71 -5.17
N PRO A 133 -27.41 18.99 -5.89
CA PRO A 133 -26.10 19.12 -5.27
C PRO A 133 -26.04 20.09 -4.09
N VAL A 134 -26.89 21.11 -4.05
CA VAL A 134 -26.91 22.08 -2.92
C VAL A 134 -27.42 21.46 -1.62
N VAL A 135 -28.21 20.39 -1.70
CA VAL A 135 -28.87 19.75 -0.57
C VAL A 135 -28.33 18.35 -0.33
N ASP A 136 -28.16 17.58 -1.41
CA ASP A 136 -27.93 16.14 -1.36
C ASP A 136 -26.45 15.77 -1.47
N SER A 137 -25.55 16.76 -1.70
CA SER A 137 -24.09 16.55 -1.69
C SER A 137 -23.44 17.02 -0.39
N PHE A 138 -22.22 16.57 -0.14
CA PHE A 138 -21.44 17.06 1.00
C PHE A 138 -21.08 18.54 0.85
N GLY A 139 -21.04 19.25 1.98
CA GLY A 139 -20.67 20.67 2.05
C GLY A 139 -19.15 20.91 2.16
N PHE A 140 -18.34 19.85 2.18
CA PHE A 140 -16.89 19.88 2.23
C PHE A 140 -16.30 19.22 0.99
N PHE A 141 -15.02 19.51 0.73
CA PHE A 141 -14.28 18.99 -0.42
C PHE A 141 -13.89 17.53 -0.23
N ASN A 142 -13.57 16.85 -1.33
CA ASN A 142 -12.77 15.62 -1.27
C ASN A 142 -11.46 15.89 -0.55
N TYR A 143 -10.96 14.92 0.18
CA TYR A 143 -9.82 15.01 1.08
C TYR A 143 -8.95 13.76 0.95
N GLY A 144 -7.67 13.88 1.26
CA GLY A 144 -6.68 12.82 1.30
C GLY A 144 -6.25 12.50 2.72
N ASP A 145 -4.96 12.54 2.96
CA ASP A 145 -4.33 12.28 4.25
C ASP A 145 -4.11 13.59 5.02
N GLU A 146 -5.19 14.24 5.44
CA GLU A 146 -5.07 15.38 6.33
C GLU A 146 -5.00 14.92 7.79
N GLU A 147 -4.28 15.66 8.63
CA GLU A 147 -4.12 15.37 10.06
C GLU A 147 -5.45 15.12 10.76
N GLY A 148 -5.57 13.97 11.41
CA GLY A 148 -6.73 13.56 12.19
C GLY A 148 -7.90 13.01 11.37
N VAL A 149 -7.70 12.64 10.13
CA VAL A 149 -8.64 11.82 9.34
C VAL A 149 -8.60 10.39 9.85
N LEU A 150 -9.77 9.79 9.99
CA LEU A 150 -9.92 8.39 10.39
C LEU A 150 -10.48 7.55 9.25
N ASN A 151 -9.73 6.54 8.85
CA ASN A 151 -10.09 5.58 7.82
C ASN A 151 -10.66 4.28 8.42
N LEU A 152 -10.44 3.15 7.76
CA LEU A 152 -10.93 1.85 8.23
C LEU A 152 -10.25 1.44 9.55
N THR A 153 -11.04 0.77 10.37
CA THR A 153 -10.57 0.06 11.55
C THR A 153 -11.07 -1.39 11.50
N ALA A 154 -10.66 -2.22 12.44
CA ALA A 154 -11.17 -3.59 12.58
C ALA A 154 -12.71 -3.66 12.66
N VAL A 155 -13.37 -2.59 13.13
CA VAL A 155 -14.83 -2.52 13.21
C VAL A 155 -15.47 -2.48 11.82
N GLU A 156 -14.91 -1.67 10.91
CA GLU A 156 -15.38 -1.57 9.53
C GLU A 156 -15.06 -2.85 8.75
N MET A 157 -13.91 -3.45 8.99
CA MET A 157 -13.52 -4.73 8.40
C MET A 157 -14.47 -5.86 8.80
N GLN A 158 -14.73 -6.02 10.10
CA GLN A 158 -15.69 -7.01 10.60
C GLN A 158 -17.12 -6.75 10.09
N ARG A 159 -17.54 -5.48 9.99
CA ARG A 159 -18.85 -5.12 9.42
C ARG A 159 -18.96 -5.54 7.95
N MET A 160 -17.89 -5.42 7.18
CA MET A 160 -17.87 -5.69 5.74
C MET A 160 -17.82 -7.18 5.42
N PHE A 161 -16.98 -7.92 6.13
CA PHE A 161 -16.59 -9.28 5.79
C PHE A 161 -17.06 -10.33 6.81
N GLY A 162 -17.53 -9.91 7.98
CA GLY A 162 -17.95 -10.83 9.05
C GLY A 162 -16.85 -11.15 10.04
N ASP A 163 -17.09 -12.18 10.86
CA ASP A 163 -16.16 -12.57 11.94
C ASP A 163 -14.92 -13.32 11.42
N ASP A 164 -14.95 -13.79 10.17
CA ASP A 164 -13.88 -14.59 9.55
C ASP A 164 -12.58 -13.79 9.32
N VAL A 165 -12.64 -12.45 9.42
CA VAL A 165 -11.45 -11.59 9.35
C VAL A 165 -10.82 -11.32 10.71
N CYS A 166 -11.35 -11.90 11.77
CA CYS A 166 -10.88 -11.71 13.14
C CYS A 166 -10.18 -12.97 13.66
N ALA A 167 -8.90 -12.85 13.98
CA ALA A 167 -8.13 -13.88 14.69
C ALA A 167 -8.64 -14.09 16.11
N ASN A 168 -9.17 -13.01 16.75
CA ASN A 168 -9.67 -13.04 18.11
C ASN A 168 -10.86 -12.08 18.27
N LEU A 169 -11.85 -12.47 19.09
CA LEU A 169 -13.10 -11.74 19.33
C LEU A 169 -13.32 -11.35 20.81
N ASN A 170 -12.35 -11.58 21.70
CA ASN A 170 -12.57 -11.46 23.14
C ASN A 170 -12.83 -10.01 23.62
N ASP A 171 -12.06 -9.05 23.15
CA ASP A 171 -12.19 -7.62 23.50
C ASP A 171 -12.56 -6.73 22.30
N GLY A 172 -13.03 -7.33 21.22
CA GLY A 172 -13.32 -6.75 19.92
C GLY A 172 -12.76 -7.65 18.83
N CYS A 173 -12.73 -7.16 17.59
CA CYS A 173 -12.10 -7.89 16.50
C CYS A 173 -10.60 -7.54 16.47
N THR A 174 -9.72 -8.49 16.77
CA THR A 174 -8.32 -8.44 16.39
C THR A 174 -8.22 -9.04 15.00
N LEU A 175 -7.77 -8.29 14.02
CA LEU A 175 -7.72 -8.76 12.63
C LEU A 175 -6.68 -9.87 12.45
N THR A 176 -6.98 -10.81 11.55
CA THR A 176 -5.96 -11.73 11.03
C THR A 176 -4.86 -10.94 10.30
N PRO A 177 -3.61 -11.44 10.22
CA PRO A 177 -2.52 -10.75 9.55
C PRO A 177 -2.86 -10.30 8.12
N PRO A 178 -3.39 -11.15 7.21
CA PRO A 178 -3.74 -10.70 5.86
C PRO A 178 -4.90 -9.70 5.81
N ALA A 179 -5.85 -9.77 6.76
CA ALA A 179 -6.92 -8.78 6.84
C ALA A 179 -6.40 -7.41 7.33
N ARG A 180 -5.45 -7.41 8.28
CA ARG A 180 -4.79 -6.20 8.75
C ARG A 180 -3.97 -5.57 7.63
N GLN A 181 -3.17 -6.36 6.91
CA GLN A 181 -2.39 -5.87 5.79
C GLN A 181 -3.27 -5.28 4.68
N TRP A 182 -4.36 -5.96 4.31
CA TRP A 182 -5.28 -5.43 3.32
C TRP A 182 -5.94 -4.12 3.79
N MET A 183 -6.30 -4.02 5.06
CA MET A 183 -6.83 -2.77 5.63
C MET A 183 -5.80 -1.64 5.56
N ALA A 184 -4.53 -1.92 5.85
CA ALA A 184 -3.44 -0.95 5.74
C ALA A 184 -3.30 -0.44 4.30
N GLN A 185 -3.22 -1.33 3.31
CA GLN A 185 -3.17 -0.98 1.89
C GLN A 185 -4.37 -0.13 1.44
N MET A 186 -5.58 -0.46 1.92
CA MET A 186 -6.77 0.33 1.62
C MET A 186 -6.71 1.73 2.26
N ASN A 187 -6.22 1.82 3.49
CA ASN A 187 -6.07 3.08 4.20
C ASN A 187 -5.02 3.98 3.52
N GLU A 188 -3.91 3.41 3.10
CA GLU A 188 -2.88 4.11 2.34
C GLU A 188 -3.41 4.62 1.00
N GLY A 189 -4.08 3.78 0.21
CA GLY A 189 -4.73 4.21 -1.03
C GLY A 189 -5.76 5.34 -0.85
N MET A 190 -6.34 5.51 0.36
CA MET A 190 -7.22 6.63 0.67
C MET A 190 -6.48 7.96 0.88
N ALA A 191 -5.16 7.93 1.12
CA ALA A 191 -4.33 9.14 1.12
C ALA A 191 -4.47 9.90 -0.20
N GLY A 192 -4.63 9.20 -1.33
CA GLY A 192 -4.92 9.77 -2.65
C GLY A 192 -6.33 10.33 -2.85
N GLY A 193 -7.20 10.30 -1.84
CA GLY A 193 -8.53 10.90 -1.86
C GLY A 193 -9.70 9.94 -1.63
N HIS A 194 -10.75 10.46 -1.05
CA HIS A 194 -11.95 9.71 -0.63
C HIS A 194 -13.13 9.83 -1.63
N CYS A 195 -12.86 10.21 -2.87
CA CYS A 195 -13.89 10.57 -3.86
C CYS A 195 -14.93 9.46 -4.11
N GLU A 196 -14.50 8.19 -4.19
CA GLU A 196 -15.43 7.05 -4.41
C GLU A 196 -16.41 6.90 -3.23
N GLY A 197 -15.90 6.94 -1.98
CA GLY A 197 -16.74 6.88 -0.79
C GLY A 197 -17.74 8.01 -0.71
N MET A 198 -17.30 9.22 -1.03
CA MET A 198 -18.19 10.39 -1.07
C MET A 198 -19.26 10.27 -2.16
N ALA A 199 -18.91 9.79 -3.36
CA ALA A 199 -19.85 9.60 -4.45
C ALA A 199 -20.91 8.53 -4.12
N VAL A 200 -20.48 7.40 -3.52
CA VAL A 200 -21.38 6.33 -3.10
C VAL A 200 -22.28 6.78 -1.95
N LEU A 201 -21.69 7.34 -0.89
CA LEU A 201 -22.44 7.69 0.33
C LEU A 201 -23.45 8.82 0.09
N SER A 202 -23.13 9.82 -0.74
CA SER A 202 -24.13 10.85 -1.12
C SER A 202 -25.35 10.24 -1.82
N SER A 203 -25.13 9.24 -2.67
CA SER A 203 -26.23 8.51 -3.32
C SER A 203 -27.04 7.69 -2.32
N LEU A 204 -26.40 7.02 -1.36
CA LEU A 204 -27.08 6.24 -0.32
C LEU A 204 -27.94 7.11 0.59
N PHE A 205 -27.50 8.32 0.91
CA PHE A 205 -28.33 9.30 1.63
C PHE A 205 -29.53 9.75 0.78
N TYR A 206 -29.30 10.08 -0.50
CA TYR A 206 -30.37 10.53 -1.39
C TYR A 206 -31.47 9.47 -1.57
N PHE A 207 -31.11 8.19 -1.63
CA PHE A 207 -32.06 7.09 -1.78
C PHE A 207 -32.58 6.51 -0.46
N ASP A 208 -32.42 7.22 0.66
CA ASP A 208 -32.89 6.82 2.00
C ASP A 208 -32.34 5.45 2.46
N GLN A 209 -31.20 4.99 1.93
CA GLN A 209 -30.54 3.77 2.42
C GLN A 209 -29.80 4.02 3.74
N LEU A 210 -29.30 5.22 3.92
CA LEU A 210 -28.69 5.71 5.15
C LEU A 210 -29.32 7.05 5.53
N ASN A 211 -29.28 7.39 6.83
CA ASN A 211 -29.85 8.64 7.32
C ASN A 211 -28.75 9.59 7.76
N PRO A 212 -28.58 10.77 7.13
CA PRO A 212 -27.55 11.74 7.52
C PRO A 212 -27.67 12.20 8.98
N SER A 213 -28.86 12.12 9.63
CA SER A 213 -28.99 12.46 11.04
C SER A 213 -28.19 11.55 11.98
N ALA A 214 -27.81 10.35 11.53
CA ALA A 214 -26.89 9.47 12.28
C ALA A 214 -25.46 10.05 12.36
N PHE A 215 -25.13 10.98 11.47
CA PHE A 215 -23.82 11.62 11.36
C PHE A 215 -23.84 13.11 11.72
N GLY A 216 -24.90 13.60 12.33
CA GLY A 216 -24.90 14.91 12.98
C GLY A 216 -25.70 16.03 12.29
N ALA A 217 -26.35 15.80 11.13
CA ALA A 217 -27.23 16.76 10.49
C ALA A 217 -28.42 16.07 9.80
N GLU A 218 -29.50 16.79 9.57
CA GLU A 218 -30.67 16.27 8.82
C GLU A 218 -30.50 16.35 7.29
N VAL A 219 -29.53 17.16 6.84
CA VAL A 219 -29.25 17.43 5.43
C VAL A 219 -27.79 17.13 5.13
N VAL A 220 -27.50 16.48 4.03
CA VAL A 220 -26.13 16.01 3.69
C VAL A 220 -25.16 17.19 3.60
N SER A 221 -25.58 18.28 2.97
CA SER A 221 -24.75 19.49 2.82
C SER A 221 -24.41 20.21 4.14
N GLU A 222 -25.08 19.87 5.24
CA GLU A 222 -24.83 20.44 6.57
C GLU A 222 -24.01 19.49 7.47
N LEU A 223 -23.63 18.30 6.99
CA LEU A 223 -22.82 17.36 7.76
C LEU A 223 -21.44 17.96 8.08
N PRO A 224 -21.03 18.00 9.37
CA PRO A 224 -19.70 18.47 9.71
C PRO A 224 -18.65 17.40 9.34
N PHE A 225 -17.50 17.82 8.84
CA PHE A 225 -16.37 16.92 8.55
C PHE A 225 -15.43 16.78 9.75
N ALA A 226 -14.88 17.91 10.24
CA ALA A 226 -13.88 17.92 11.29
C ALA A 226 -14.41 17.31 12.60
N GLY A 227 -13.71 16.31 13.12
CA GLY A 227 -14.06 15.61 14.35
C GLY A 227 -15.32 14.74 14.23
N ASN A 228 -15.73 14.39 13.01
CA ASN A 228 -16.86 13.50 12.76
C ASN A 228 -16.37 12.11 12.35
N ASP A 229 -15.72 11.44 13.28
CA ASP A 229 -15.09 10.13 13.10
C ASP A 229 -16.03 9.09 12.48
N ALA A 230 -17.31 9.11 12.87
CA ALA A 230 -18.30 8.19 12.32
C ALA A 230 -18.56 8.41 10.83
N LEU A 231 -18.59 9.68 10.37
CA LEU A 231 -18.77 10.01 8.97
C LEU A 231 -17.53 9.68 8.14
N GLN A 232 -16.34 9.98 8.67
CA GLN A 232 -15.07 9.70 7.99
C GLN A 232 -14.91 8.20 7.75
N ARG A 233 -15.10 7.37 8.78
CA ARG A 233 -15.08 5.92 8.65
C ARG A 233 -16.18 5.36 7.74
N GLU A 234 -17.37 5.98 7.73
CA GLU A 234 -18.42 5.57 6.80
C GLU A 234 -18.05 5.89 5.35
N ILE A 235 -17.41 7.03 5.09
CA ILE A 235 -16.86 7.37 3.75
C ILE A 235 -15.79 6.36 3.35
N ALA A 236 -14.85 6.05 4.24
CA ALA A 236 -13.82 5.04 4.04
C ALA A 236 -14.42 3.65 3.75
N TYR A 237 -15.43 3.23 4.52
CA TYR A 237 -16.14 1.97 4.31
C TYR A 237 -16.70 1.84 2.87
N TRP A 238 -17.34 2.90 2.37
CA TRP A 238 -17.89 2.87 1.02
C TRP A 238 -16.84 3.06 -0.07
N TRP A 239 -15.72 3.70 0.26
CA TRP A 239 -14.60 3.84 -0.66
C TRP A 239 -14.00 2.48 -1.03
N VAL A 240 -13.74 1.61 -0.08
CA VAL A 240 -13.10 0.30 -0.33
C VAL A 240 -14.00 -0.67 -1.10
N THR A 241 -15.31 -0.43 -1.16
CA THR A 241 -16.21 -1.27 -1.94
C THR A 241 -15.94 -1.25 -3.45
N GLN A 242 -15.08 -0.36 -3.95
CA GLN A 242 -14.58 -0.42 -5.33
C GLN A 242 -13.62 -1.60 -5.54
N ALA A 243 -12.92 -2.05 -4.49
CA ALA A 243 -11.94 -3.13 -4.52
C ALA A 243 -12.54 -4.51 -4.19
N THR A 244 -13.78 -4.56 -3.66
CA THR A 244 -14.43 -5.80 -3.20
C THR A 244 -15.40 -6.40 -4.23
N GLN A 245 -15.82 -7.64 -3.99
CA GLN A 245 -16.88 -8.31 -4.73
C GLN A 245 -18.11 -8.53 -3.81
N PRO A 246 -19.33 -8.34 -4.31
CA PRO A 246 -19.71 -7.92 -5.68
C PRO A 246 -19.63 -6.41 -5.95
N GLY A 247 -19.18 -5.59 -4.96
CA GLY A 247 -19.23 -4.13 -5.00
C GLY A 247 -18.61 -3.51 -6.25
N GLY A 248 -17.37 -3.88 -6.60
CA GLY A 248 -16.63 -3.32 -7.73
C GLY A 248 -16.90 -3.97 -9.11
N THR A 249 -17.74 -5.01 -9.19
CA THR A 249 -17.78 -5.88 -10.37
C THR A 249 -18.81 -5.49 -11.42
N GLN A 250 -19.95 -4.93 -11.03
CA GLN A 250 -21.02 -4.58 -11.97
C GLN A 250 -20.80 -3.20 -12.54
N LYS A 251 -20.19 -3.13 -13.72
CA LYS A 251 -19.84 -1.87 -14.37
C LYS A 251 -20.22 -1.81 -15.84
N VAL A 252 -20.43 -0.60 -16.34
CA VAL A 252 -20.61 -0.27 -17.76
C VAL A 252 -19.45 0.62 -18.19
N ASN A 253 -18.53 0.07 -18.96
CA ASN A 253 -17.33 0.75 -19.48
C ASN A 253 -17.09 0.46 -20.97
N ALA A 254 -18.08 -0.10 -21.68
CA ALA A 254 -17.92 -0.51 -23.06
C ALA A 254 -17.68 0.68 -24.01
N SER A 255 -18.38 1.81 -23.77
CA SER A 255 -18.23 3.04 -24.53
C SER A 255 -18.96 4.20 -23.87
N PRO A 256 -18.59 5.47 -24.13
CA PRO A 256 -19.29 6.64 -23.66
C PRO A 256 -20.80 6.67 -24.01
N SER A 257 -21.17 6.22 -25.21
CA SER A 257 -22.58 6.13 -25.63
C SER A 257 -23.35 5.08 -24.81
N ALA A 258 -22.73 3.93 -24.47
CA ALA A 258 -23.35 2.92 -23.62
C ALA A 258 -23.58 3.43 -22.18
N VAL A 259 -22.64 4.23 -21.65
CA VAL A 259 -22.82 4.91 -20.35
C VAL A 259 -24.02 5.85 -20.38
N VAL A 260 -24.17 6.69 -21.42
CA VAL A 260 -25.34 7.58 -21.60
C VAL A 260 -26.65 6.78 -21.65
N ASP A 261 -26.69 5.67 -22.40
CA ASP A 261 -27.87 4.83 -22.50
C ASP A 261 -28.27 4.18 -21.18
N ALA A 262 -27.29 3.68 -20.42
CA ALA A 262 -27.50 3.09 -19.10
C ALA A 262 -28.03 4.13 -18.10
N LEU A 263 -27.43 5.33 -18.04
CA LEU A 263 -27.87 6.42 -17.18
C LEU A 263 -29.29 6.88 -17.55
N LYS A 264 -29.58 7.06 -18.83
CA LYS A 264 -30.94 7.43 -19.28
C LYS A 264 -32.00 6.37 -18.93
N ALA A 265 -31.65 5.10 -19.06
CA ALA A 265 -32.52 4.00 -18.67
C ALA A 265 -32.79 4.00 -17.16
N SER A 266 -31.79 4.18 -16.36
CA SER A 266 -31.88 4.24 -14.89
C SER A 266 -32.70 5.47 -14.45
N PHE A 267 -32.37 6.66 -14.92
CA PHE A 267 -33.00 7.91 -14.48
C PHE A 267 -34.46 8.09 -15.01
N ALA A 268 -34.87 7.34 -16.02
CA ALA A 268 -36.24 7.35 -16.51
C ALA A 268 -37.23 6.61 -15.60
N LEU A 269 -36.77 5.84 -14.64
CA LEU A 269 -37.57 5.08 -13.70
C LEU A 269 -37.96 6.00 -12.52
N ASP A 270 -39.28 6.14 -12.23
CA ASP A 270 -39.76 6.94 -11.08
C ASP A 270 -39.16 6.41 -9.77
N GLN A 271 -38.35 7.19 -9.08
CA GLN A 271 -37.80 7.05 -7.70
C GLN A 271 -37.45 5.64 -7.17
N ALA A 272 -37.79 4.61 -7.91
CA ALA A 272 -37.49 3.22 -7.68
C ALA A 272 -36.59 2.72 -8.81
N ALA A 273 -35.51 3.51 -9.15
CA ALA A 273 -34.50 3.01 -10.05
C ALA A 273 -33.99 1.66 -9.51
N ASP A 274 -34.07 0.64 -10.37
CA ASP A 274 -33.56 -0.68 -9.98
C ASP A 274 -32.03 -0.67 -9.72
N GLU A 275 -31.33 0.43 -10.14
CA GLU A 275 -29.89 0.61 -9.97
C GLU A 275 -29.49 2.09 -9.92
N TRP A 276 -28.47 2.39 -9.11
CA TRP A 276 -27.80 3.69 -8.99
C TRP A 276 -26.34 3.53 -9.37
N TRP A 277 -25.70 4.64 -9.71
CA TRP A 277 -24.37 4.58 -10.31
C TRP A 277 -23.40 5.57 -9.68
N ALA A 278 -22.22 5.11 -9.31
CA ALA A 278 -21.03 5.93 -9.19
C ALA A 278 -20.36 6.00 -10.57
N MET A 279 -19.82 7.15 -10.94
CA MET A 279 -19.13 7.34 -12.22
C MET A 279 -17.65 7.50 -12.01
N GLY A 280 -16.85 6.62 -12.63
CA GLY A 280 -15.41 6.71 -12.68
C GLY A 280 -14.94 7.41 -13.96
N ILE A 281 -14.00 8.32 -13.81
CA ILE A 281 -13.29 8.99 -14.90
C ILE A 281 -11.78 8.82 -14.68
N TYR A 282 -11.02 8.59 -15.74
CA TYR A 282 -9.57 8.37 -15.68
C TYR A 282 -8.86 9.21 -16.72
N LYS A 283 -7.61 9.58 -16.43
CA LYS A 283 -6.69 10.08 -17.45
C LYS A 283 -6.41 8.98 -18.48
N ARG A 284 -5.95 9.34 -19.69
CA ARG A 284 -5.71 8.35 -20.77
C ARG A 284 -4.60 7.35 -20.47
N ASP A 285 -3.64 7.75 -19.67
CA ASP A 285 -2.52 6.95 -19.19
C ASP A 285 -2.82 6.20 -17.89
N PHE A 286 -4.02 6.41 -17.34
CA PHE A 286 -4.46 5.92 -16.04
C PHE A 286 -3.65 6.46 -14.84
N SER A 287 -2.85 7.51 -15.03
CA SER A 287 -2.13 8.22 -13.98
C SER A 287 -3.04 9.00 -13.03
N GLY A 288 -4.27 8.62 -12.88
CA GLY A 288 -5.23 9.22 -11.97
C GLY A 288 -6.66 8.89 -12.35
N GLY A 289 -7.43 8.57 -11.33
CA GLY A 289 -8.86 8.31 -11.38
C GLY A 289 -9.63 9.24 -10.47
N HIS A 290 -10.89 9.48 -10.77
CA HIS A 290 -11.78 10.25 -9.91
C HIS A 290 -13.21 9.71 -9.98
N ALA A 291 -13.91 9.76 -8.85
CA ALA A 291 -15.28 9.32 -8.74
C ALA A 291 -16.24 10.48 -8.50
N ILE A 292 -17.30 10.51 -9.28
CA ILE A 292 -18.33 11.54 -9.27
C ILE A 292 -19.74 10.91 -9.31
N THR A 293 -20.76 11.65 -8.91
CA THR A 293 -22.14 11.16 -8.84
C THR A 293 -22.98 11.70 -10.01
N PRO A 294 -23.33 10.86 -11.02
CA PRO A 294 -24.20 11.29 -12.12
C PRO A 294 -25.66 11.30 -11.67
N TYR A 295 -26.41 12.36 -12.01
CA TYR A 295 -27.81 12.49 -11.58
C TYR A 295 -28.81 12.97 -12.64
N ALA A 296 -28.32 13.49 -13.77
CA ALA A 296 -29.21 13.87 -14.89
C ALA A 296 -28.48 13.74 -16.23
N VAL A 297 -29.26 13.50 -17.30
CA VAL A 297 -28.77 13.44 -18.69
C VAL A 297 -29.71 14.25 -19.60
N GLU A 298 -29.12 15.10 -20.44
CA GLU A 298 -29.85 15.91 -21.41
C GLU A 298 -29.21 15.89 -22.79
N GLU A 299 -29.97 15.70 -23.85
CA GLU A 299 -29.53 15.94 -25.22
C GLU A 299 -29.58 17.44 -25.51
N VAL A 300 -28.46 18.13 -25.48
CA VAL A 300 -28.37 19.59 -25.64
C VAL A 300 -28.24 20.03 -27.10
N ALA A 301 -27.80 19.14 -27.98
CA ALA A 301 -27.79 19.26 -29.43
C ALA A 301 -27.88 17.85 -30.05
N PRO A 302 -28.24 17.70 -31.35
CA PRO A 302 -28.32 16.38 -31.95
C PRO A 302 -27.05 15.56 -31.76
N GLY A 303 -27.16 14.44 -31.00
CA GLY A 303 -26.08 13.55 -30.67
C GLY A 303 -25.10 14.06 -29.60
N ILE A 304 -25.31 15.25 -29.04
CA ILE A 304 -24.47 15.79 -27.95
C ILE A 304 -25.26 15.75 -26.64
N TYR A 305 -24.70 15.01 -25.67
CA TYR A 305 -25.29 14.82 -24.35
C TYR A 305 -24.50 15.54 -23.27
N SER A 306 -25.21 16.19 -22.37
CA SER A 306 -24.69 16.65 -21.07
C SER A 306 -25.10 15.65 -20.02
N VAL A 307 -24.10 15.09 -19.32
CA VAL A 307 -24.30 14.31 -18.09
C VAL A 307 -24.01 15.24 -16.92
N TYR A 308 -25.03 15.53 -16.14
CA TYR A 308 -24.90 16.38 -14.96
C TYR A 308 -24.43 15.53 -13.79
N VAL A 309 -23.44 16.03 -13.08
CA VAL A 309 -22.75 15.32 -11.99
C VAL A 309 -22.58 16.20 -10.76
N TYR A 310 -22.63 15.59 -9.59
CA TYR A 310 -21.99 16.10 -8.40
C TYR A 310 -20.54 15.59 -8.41
N ASP A 311 -19.62 16.52 -8.34
CA ASP A 311 -18.17 16.29 -8.22
C ASP A 311 -17.73 16.75 -6.84
N ASN A 312 -17.21 15.84 -6.03
CA ASN A 312 -16.86 16.11 -4.64
C ASN A 312 -15.64 17.05 -4.49
N ASN A 313 -14.92 17.32 -5.57
CA ASN A 313 -13.93 18.40 -5.63
C ASN A 313 -14.58 19.78 -5.84
N TYR A 314 -15.91 19.85 -6.04
CA TYR A 314 -16.69 21.09 -6.19
C TYR A 314 -17.98 21.01 -5.38
N PRO A 315 -17.90 21.08 -4.03
CA PRO A 315 -19.05 20.96 -3.14
C PRO A 315 -20.21 21.87 -3.55
N LEU A 316 -21.42 21.39 -3.36
CA LEU A 316 -22.67 22.15 -3.58
C LEU A 316 -22.83 22.69 -5.01
N THR A 317 -22.11 22.14 -5.98
CA THR A 317 -22.08 22.64 -7.36
C THR A 317 -22.42 21.53 -8.34
N SER A 318 -23.34 21.80 -9.28
CA SER A 318 -23.57 20.94 -10.42
C SER A 318 -22.51 21.18 -11.50
N ARG A 319 -21.96 20.10 -12.05
CA ARG A 319 -20.97 20.11 -13.13
C ARG A 319 -21.48 19.30 -14.31
N VAL A 320 -20.86 19.46 -15.50
CA VAL A 320 -21.28 18.78 -16.72
C VAL A 320 -20.14 18.08 -17.41
N LEU A 321 -20.30 16.76 -17.58
CA LEU A 321 -19.53 15.92 -18.48
C LEU A 321 -20.22 15.87 -19.84
N THR A 322 -19.49 16.08 -20.93
CA THR A 322 -20.05 16.09 -22.30
C THR A 322 -19.73 14.80 -23.02
N VAL A 323 -20.73 14.19 -23.66
CA VAL A 323 -20.58 13.03 -24.53
C VAL A 323 -21.05 13.36 -25.93
N ASP A 324 -20.18 13.12 -26.94
CA ASP A 324 -20.57 13.05 -28.34
C ASP A 324 -20.94 11.60 -28.67
N TYR A 325 -22.21 11.34 -28.75
CA TYR A 325 -22.80 10.01 -28.91
C TYR A 325 -22.46 9.37 -30.26
N GLU A 326 -22.40 10.18 -31.34
CA GLU A 326 -22.12 9.68 -32.68
C GLU A 326 -20.59 9.40 -32.88
N ALA A 327 -19.74 10.25 -32.29
CA ALA A 327 -18.29 10.06 -32.29
C ALA A 327 -17.82 9.05 -31.24
N ASP A 328 -18.70 8.72 -30.30
CA ASP A 328 -18.45 7.86 -29.14
C ASP A 328 -17.27 8.33 -28.30
N THR A 329 -17.23 9.63 -28.01
CA THR A 329 -16.20 10.31 -27.23
C THR A 329 -16.80 11.06 -26.06
N TRP A 330 -15.99 11.28 -25.04
CA TRP A 330 -16.38 12.06 -23.87
C TRP A 330 -15.28 13.03 -23.45
N ARG A 331 -15.66 14.04 -22.68
CA ARG A 331 -14.73 14.98 -22.06
C ARG A 331 -15.33 15.63 -20.82
N TYR A 332 -14.46 15.88 -19.87
CA TYR A 332 -14.81 16.57 -18.63
C TYR A 332 -13.59 17.40 -18.18
N LYS A 333 -13.85 18.62 -17.69
CA LYS A 333 -12.82 19.46 -17.14
C LYS A 333 -12.91 19.42 -15.62
N ALA A 334 -12.00 18.67 -15.00
CA ALA A 334 -11.88 18.51 -13.56
C ALA A 334 -10.54 19.04 -13.08
N SER A 335 -10.46 19.47 -11.84
CA SER A 335 -9.20 19.54 -11.12
C SER A 335 -9.11 18.34 -10.18
N THR A 336 -7.93 17.90 -9.96
CA THR A 336 -7.62 16.84 -9.00
C THR A 336 -7.83 17.33 -7.56
N ASN A 337 -7.60 18.60 -7.35
CA ASN A 337 -7.75 19.34 -6.09
C ASN A 337 -8.38 20.70 -6.44
N PRO A 338 -9.23 21.28 -5.58
CA PRO A 338 -9.78 22.61 -5.80
C PRO A 338 -8.72 23.72 -5.96
N ASP A 339 -7.53 23.51 -5.44
CA ASP A 339 -6.40 24.45 -5.48
C ASP A 339 -5.52 24.31 -6.72
N VAL A 340 -5.72 23.28 -7.54
CA VAL A 340 -4.98 23.02 -8.79
C VAL A 340 -5.79 23.41 -10.02
N GLU A 341 -5.11 23.87 -11.07
CA GLU A 341 -5.75 24.24 -12.34
C GLU A 341 -6.43 23.01 -12.98
N ALA A 342 -7.72 23.15 -13.32
CA ALA A 342 -8.51 22.06 -13.88
C ALA A 342 -7.94 21.55 -15.20
N ASP A 343 -7.65 20.24 -15.28
CA ASP A 343 -7.18 19.52 -16.46
C ASP A 343 -8.33 18.91 -17.27
N LEU A 344 -8.06 18.49 -18.50
CA LEU A 344 -9.04 17.87 -19.39
C LEU A 344 -8.96 16.34 -19.32
N TYR A 345 -9.98 15.74 -18.73
CA TYR A 345 -10.24 14.30 -18.82
C TYR A 345 -11.03 14.03 -20.10
N GLU A 346 -10.57 13.10 -20.92
CA GLU A 346 -11.24 12.75 -22.17
C GLU A 346 -10.91 11.33 -22.64
N GLY A 347 -11.80 10.76 -23.44
CA GLY A 347 -11.57 9.44 -24.03
C GLY A 347 -12.60 9.07 -25.07
N ASP A 348 -12.52 7.82 -25.50
CA ASP A 348 -13.41 7.21 -26.50
C ASP A 348 -13.67 5.74 -26.15
N ALA A 349 -14.43 5.04 -27.00
CA ALA A 349 -14.77 3.62 -26.80
C ALA A 349 -13.56 2.68 -26.67
N SER A 350 -12.38 3.10 -27.08
CA SER A 350 -11.16 2.28 -27.02
C SER A 350 -10.29 2.56 -25.80
N THR A 351 -10.53 3.68 -25.11
CA THR A 351 -9.67 4.10 -23.98
C THR A 351 -10.06 3.45 -22.66
N GLY A 352 -11.35 3.09 -22.47
CA GLY A 352 -11.84 2.56 -21.19
C GLY A 352 -11.82 3.56 -20.02
N THR A 353 -11.64 4.85 -20.30
CA THR A 353 -11.44 5.93 -19.32
C THR A 353 -12.73 6.54 -18.76
N LEU A 354 -13.90 6.02 -19.13
CA LEU A 354 -15.21 6.37 -18.57
C LEU A 354 -15.98 5.11 -18.21
N GLU A 355 -16.40 5.02 -16.97
CA GLU A 355 -17.25 3.92 -16.50
C GLU A 355 -18.36 4.40 -15.56
N ILE A 356 -19.38 3.58 -15.38
CA ILE A 356 -20.30 3.67 -14.26
C ILE A 356 -20.34 2.33 -13.55
N VAL A 357 -20.31 2.36 -12.23
CA VAL A 357 -20.31 1.19 -11.36
C VAL A 357 -21.60 1.18 -10.55
N ALA A 358 -22.25 0.03 -10.52
CA ALA A 358 -23.50 -0.15 -9.78
C ALA A 358 -23.29 0.02 -8.26
N ILE A 359 -24.26 0.66 -7.58
CA ILE A 359 -24.22 0.84 -6.12
C ILE A 359 -24.94 -0.28 -5.40
N SER A 360 -26.02 -0.86 -5.97
CA SER A 360 -26.80 -1.90 -5.28
C SER A 360 -25.97 -3.13 -4.83
N PRO A 361 -24.97 -3.62 -5.60
CA PRO A 361 -24.14 -4.74 -5.16
C PRO A 361 -23.27 -4.43 -3.93
N ARG A 362 -22.99 -3.15 -3.67
CA ARG A 362 -22.22 -2.73 -2.51
C ARG A 362 -22.98 -2.84 -1.19
N LEU A 363 -24.33 -2.95 -1.27
CA LEU A 363 -25.21 -3.18 -0.12
C LEU A 363 -25.31 -4.66 0.28
N GLU A 364 -24.86 -5.57 -0.58
CA GLU A 364 -24.78 -6.99 -0.29
C GLU A 364 -23.54 -7.30 0.57
N PRO A 365 -23.48 -8.44 1.27
CA PRO A 365 -22.24 -8.88 1.90
C PRO A 365 -21.11 -8.91 0.89
N GLN A 366 -19.96 -8.33 1.26
CA GLN A 366 -18.79 -8.34 0.40
C GLN A 366 -17.98 -9.61 0.65
N GLU A 367 -17.42 -10.18 -0.42
CA GLU A 367 -16.55 -11.33 -0.37
C GLU A 367 -15.12 -10.86 -0.13
N GLN A 368 -14.41 -11.54 0.74
CA GLN A 368 -13.00 -11.37 0.97
C GLN A 368 -12.23 -12.58 0.40
N PHE A 369 -10.99 -12.39 -0.02
CA PHE A 369 -10.14 -13.44 -0.58
C PHE A 369 -9.00 -13.84 0.36
N PHE A 370 -8.80 -13.10 1.44
CA PHE A 370 -7.68 -13.23 2.37
C PHE A 370 -8.04 -13.96 3.68
N GLY A 371 -9.29 -14.37 3.89
CA GLY A 371 -9.68 -15.10 5.11
C GLY A 371 -9.25 -16.56 5.11
N ASP A 372 -9.65 -17.26 6.17
CA ASP A 372 -9.45 -18.70 6.31
C ASP A 372 -10.06 -19.43 5.11
N ALA A 373 -9.28 -19.54 4.04
CA ALA A 373 -9.59 -20.44 2.99
C ALA A 373 -9.33 -21.84 3.56
N ASP A 374 -10.37 -22.67 3.59
CA ASP A 374 -10.13 -24.10 3.45
C ASP A 374 -9.04 -24.24 2.36
N ARG A 375 -7.77 -24.46 2.77
CA ARG A 375 -6.58 -24.41 1.89
C ARG A 375 -6.74 -25.26 0.63
N SER A 376 -7.71 -26.19 0.63
CA SER A 376 -8.17 -26.90 -0.55
C SER A 376 -8.72 -25.99 -1.67
N SER A 377 -9.05 -24.73 -1.38
CA SER A 377 -9.53 -23.76 -2.38
C SER A 377 -8.42 -23.07 -3.17
N LEU A 378 -7.18 -23.06 -2.71
CA LEU A 378 -6.02 -22.60 -3.50
C LEU A 378 -5.84 -23.43 -4.78
N MET A 379 -6.37 -24.66 -4.82
CA MET A 379 -6.26 -25.60 -5.93
C MET A 379 -7.45 -25.61 -6.90
N GLY A 380 -8.30 -24.57 -6.88
CA GLY A 380 -9.29 -24.34 -7.95
C GLY A 380 -10.44 -25.34 -8.00
N GLU A 381 -10.87 -25.93 -6.89
CA GLU A 381 -12.15 -26.63 -6.84
C GLU A 381 -13.28 -25.58 -6.81
N SER A 382 -13.97 -25.42 -7.94
CA SER A 382 -15.20 -24.64 -8.01
C SER A 382 -16.22 -25.19 -7.00
N ASP A 383 -16.78 -24.28 -6.21
CA ASP A 383 -17.92 -24.62 -5.39
C ASP A 383 -19.06 -25.22 -6.23
N SER A 384 -20.00 -25.86 -5.59
CA SER A 384 -21.16 -26.48 -6.27
C SER A 384 -22.08 -25.44 -6.95
N SER A 385 -21.83 -24.15 -6.83
CA SER A 385 -22.58 -23.05 -7.46
C SER A 385 -22.03 -22.67 -8.84
N GLY A 386 -20.80 -23.10 -9.19
CA GLY A 386 -20.17 -22.85 -10.50
C GLY A 386 -19.72 -21.42 -10.69
N LEU A 387 -19.69 -20.61 -9.62
CA LEU A 387 -19.05 -19.30 -9.63
C LEU A 387 -17.57 -19.50 -9.28
N PRO A 388 -16.64 -18.79 -9.96
CA PRO A 388 -15.26 -18.79 -9.50
C PRO A 388 -15.25 -18.19 -8.10
N VAL A 389 -14.80 -18.95 -7.11
CA VAL A 389 -14.38 -18.39 -5.84
C VAL A 389 -13.28 -17.39 -6.19
N SER A 390 -13.33 -16.18 -5.66
CA SER A 390 -12.35 -15.14 -5.92
C SER A 390 -11.03 -15.41 -5.20
N SER A 391 -10.52 -16.62 -5.32
CA SER A 391 -9.23 -17.04 -4.83
C SER A 391 -8.16 -16.56 -5.80
N GLY A 392 -7.51 -15.48 -5.50
CA GLY A 392 -6.43 -14.90 -6.27
C GLY A 392 -5.41 -14.28 -5.32
N LEU A 393 -4.27 -13.89 -5.87
CA LEU A 393 -3.28 -13.11 -5.15
C LEU A 393 -3.46 -11.64 -5.52
N GLU A 394 -3.42 -10.75 -4.54
CA GLU A 394 -3.25 -9.31 -4.76
C GLU A 394 -1.80 -8.91 -4.50
N ILE A 395 -1.23 -8.12 -5.40
CA ILE A 395 0.13 -7.60 -5.31
C ILE A 395 0.05 -6.09 -5.44
N TRP A 396 0.74 -5.40 -4.55
CA TRP A 396 0.83 -3.96 -4.47
C TRP A 396 2.30 -3.54 -4.53
N LEU A 397 2.56 -2.42 -5.14
CA LEU A 397 3.83 -1.71 -5.05
C LEU A 397 3.52 -0.33 -4.52
N ASP A 398 4.16 0.03 -3.42
CA ASP A 398 4.15 1.36 -2.85
C ASP A 398 5.54 1.95 -3.07
N GLY A 399 5.63 3.09 -3.77
CA GLY A 399 6.90 3.72 -4.16
C GLY A 399 7.01 4.04 -5.66
N GLU A 400 7.97 4.87 -6.06
CA GLU A 400 8.08 5.40 -7.43
C GLU A 400 8.65 4.41 -8.50
N ALA A 401 8.85 3.14 -8.18
CA ALA A 401 9.37 2.12 -9.09
C ALA A 401 8.29 1.55 -10.01
N ASN A 402 8.68 0.73 -10.97
CA ASN A 402 7.76 -0.05 -11.81
C ASN A 402 7.80 -1.53 -11.43
N LEU A 403 6.66 -2.19 -11.50
CA LEU A 403 6.54 -3.61 -11.19
C LEU A 403 6.29 -4.45 -12.45
N LEU A 404 7.01 -5.58 -12.57
CA LEU A 404 6.79 -6.58 -13.61
C LEU A 404 6.72 -7.98 -13.01
N ILE A 405 5.57 -8.61 -13.11
CA ILE A 405 5.34 -10.00 -12.72
C ILE A 405 5.59 -10.91 -13.91
N THR A 406 6.34 -11.99 -13.71
CA THR A 406 6.60 -13.02 -14.73
C THR A 406 6.28 -14.40 -14.16
N ALA A 407 5.26 -15.06 -14.68
CA ALA A 407 4.90 -16.43 -14.32
C ALA A 407 5.96 -17.44 -14.83
N ALA A 408 6.02 -18.64 -14.22
CA ALA A 408 6.97 -19.71 -14.58
C ALA A 408 6.99 -20.09 -16.05
N ASP A 409 5.88 -19.92 -16.78
CA ASP A 409 5.78 -20.17 -18.22
C ASP A 409 6.21 -18.99 -19.10
N GLY A 410 6.63 -17.88 -18.48
CA GLY A 410 7.15 -16.68 -19.14
C GLY A 410 6.08 -15.67 -19.56
N ARG A 411 4.79 -15.86 -19.23
CA ARG A 411 3.75 -14.84 -19.40
C ARG A 411 3.91 -13.74 -18.35
N ARG A 412 3.60 -12.50 -18.72
CA ARG A 412 3.94 -11.30 -17.92
C ARG A 412 2.72 -10.44 -17.66
N LEU A 413 2.75 -9.74 -16.53
CA LEU A 413 1.82 -8.69 -16.16
C LEU A 413 2.62 -7.53 -15.55
N GLY A 414 2.42 -6.31 -16.02
CA GLY A 414 3.10 -5.11 -15.50
C GLY A 414 3.85 -4.31 -16.55
N TRP A 415 4.79 -3.48 -16.12
CA TRP A 415 5.53 -2.55 -16.96
C TRP A 415 6.80 -3.18 -17.53
N LEU A 416 7.06 -2.94 -18.80
CA LEU A 416 8.31 -3.32 -19.47
C LEU A 416 9.31 -2.17 -19.43
N GLU A 417 10.60 -2.47 -19.58
CA GLU A 417 11.69 -1.47 -19.64
C GLU A 417 11.48 -0.35 -20.66
N ASP A 418 10.69 -0.57 -21.71
CA ASP A 418 10.38 0.44 -22.73
C ASP A 418 9.18 1.35 -22.35
N GLY A 419 8.65 1.21 -21.13
CA GLY A 419 7.50 1.94 -20.62
C GLY A 419 6.16 1.45 -21.16
N SER A 420 6.10 0.28 -21.81
CA SER A 420 4.84 -0.30 -22.23
C SER A 420 4.29 -1.28 -21.19
N PHE A 421 2.98 -1.21 -20.93
CA PHE A 421 2.28 -2.14 -20.04
C PHE A 421 1.84 -3.39 -20.78
N VAL A 422 2.01 -4.58 -20.18
CA VAL A 422 1.57 -5.86 -20.72
C VAL A 422 0.68 -6.60 -19.72
N ASN A 423 -0.29 -7.36 -20.25
CA ASN A 423 -1.05 -8.35 -19.52
C ASN A 423 -1.19 -9.60 -20.41
N GLU A 424 -0.33 -10.58 -20.20
CA GLU A 424 -0.26 -11.82 -20.97
C GLU A 424 -0.83 -13.02 -20.17
N ILE A 425 -1.11 -12.84 -18.86
CA ILE A 425 -1.61 -13.89 -17.98
C ILE A 425 -3.14 -13.92 -18.07
N GLU A 426 -3.71 -15.03 -18.55
CA GLU A 426 -5.16 -15.20 -18.65
C GLU A 426 -5.79 -15.22 -17.24
N GLY A 427 -6.80 -14.39 -17.02
CA GLY A 427 -7.46 -14.23 -15.73
C GLY A 427 -6.83 -13.21 -14.80
N ALA A 428 -5.60 -12.76 -15.08
CA ALA A 428 -4.98 -11.68 -14.32
C ALA A 428 -5.54 -10.32 -14.71
N SER A 429 -5.49 -9.38 -13.78
CA SER A 429 -5.91 -7.99 -13.98
C SER A 429 -5.00 -7.02 -13.25
N SER A 430 -4.97 -5.79 -13.75
CA SER A 430 -4.48 -4.62 -13.03
C SER A 430 -5.64 -3.64 -12.91
N ASN A 431 -5.97 -3.23 -11.70
CA ASN A 431 -7.11 -2.36 -11.45
C ASN A 431 -6.62 -1.08 -10.80
N PRO A 432 -6.65 0.05 -11.52
CA PRO A 432 -6.39 1.33 -10.89
C PRO A 432 -7.53 1.63 -9.91
N LEU A 433 -7.19 2.01 -8.70
CA LEU A 433 -8.13 2.56 -7.75
C LEU A 433 -8.48 4.00 -8.16
N LYS A 434 -9.63 4.49 -7.71
CA LYS A 434 -10.05 5.87 -7.99
C LYS A 434 -9.52 6.77 -6.89
N PHE A 435 -8.31 7.24 -7.04
CA PHE A 435 -7.68 8.29 -6.24
C PHE A 435 -6.84 9.20 -7.15
N LEU A 436 -6.38 10.29 -6.60
CA LEU A 436 -5.74 11.36 -7.37
C LEU A 436 -4.29 11.49 -6.94
N VAL A 437 -3.41 10.98 -7.75
CA VAL A 437 -1.98 10.87 -7.51
C VAL A 437 -1.25 12.21 -7.48
N ASP A 438 -1.51 13.11 -8.44
CA ASP A 438 -0.77 14.38 -8.65
C ASP A 438 -0.84 15.38 -7.48
N VAL A 439 -1.58 15.10 -6.40
CA VAL A 439 -1.96 16.12 -5.42
C VAL A 439 -1.50 15.80 -4.02
N TRP A 440 -1.45 14.53 -3.67
CA TRP A 440 -1.11 14.07 -2.34
C TRP A 440 0.19 13.26 -2.29
N ASP A 441 1.02 13.34 -3.34
CA ASP A 441 2.31 12.65 -3.40
C ASP A 441 2.20 11.13 -3.19
N VAL A 442 1.15 10.52 -3.75
CA VAL A 442 0.85 9.09 -3.67
C VAL A 442 1.17 8.43 -4.99
N ASP A 443 1.65 7.22 -4.96
CA ASP A 443 2.08 6.45 -6.12
C ASP A 443 0.96 5.94 -7.01
N ASP A 444 1.28 5.75 -8.31
CA ASP A 444 0.33 5.49 -9.39
C ASP A 444 0.07 4.01 -9.67
N GLU A 445 0.73 3.10 -8.96
CA GLU A 445 0.69 1.69 -9.32
C GLU A 445 -0.72 1.08 -9.11
N PRO A 446 -1.19 0.29 -10.08
CA PRO A 446 -2.45 -0.42 -9.93
C PRO A 446 -2.32 -1.60 -8.97
N VAL A 447 -3.43 -2.04 -8.41
CA VAL A 447 -3.50 -3.34 -7.74
C VAL A 447 -3.41 -4.45 -8.79
N TYR A 448 -2.39 -5.27 -8.71
CA TYR A 448 -2.23 -6.44 -9.57
C TYR A 448 -2.93 -7.64 -8.96
N ARG A 449 -3.67 -8.37 -9.77
CA ARG A 449 -4.36 -9.59 -9.34
C ARG A 449 -3.95 -10.77 -10.21
N LEU A 450 -3.45 -11.81 -9.56
CA LEU A 450 -3.14 -13.07 -10.22
C LEU A 450 -4.21 -14.13 -9.89
N PRO A 451 -4.58 -14.98 -10.86
CA PRO A 451 -5.43 -16.13 -10.57
C PRO A 451 -4.70 -17.15 -9.69
N ALA A 452 -5.45 -17.88 -8.86
CA ALA A 452 -4.93 -18.81 -7.87
C ALA A 452 -4.08 -19.97 -8.45
N ASP A 453 -4.19 -20.26 -9.73
CA ASP A 453 -3.38 -21.29 -10.40
C ASP A 453 -1.97 -20.81 -10.78
N ILE A 454 -1.64 -19.56 -10.52
CA ILE A 454 -0.27 -19.02 -10.67
C ILE A 454 0.41 -19.10 -9.31
N THR A 455 1.15 -20.18 -9.10
CA THR A 455 1.83 -20.50 -7.83
C THR A 455 3.35 -20.33 -7.87
N GLU A 456 3.92 -20.06 -9.04
CA GLU A 456 5.34 -19.81 -9.25
C GLU A 456 5.51 -18.59 -10.17
N PHE A 457 6.13 -17.53 -9.66
CA PHE A 457 6.36 -16.28 -10.39
C PHE A 457 7.47 -15.44 -9.78
N SER A 458 8.04 -14.56 -10.59
CA SER A 458 8.99 -13.52 -10.18
C SER A 458 8.33 -12.16 -10.24
N ILE A 459 8.59 -11.33 -9.27
CA ILE A 459 8.30 -9.89 -9.25
C ILE A 459 9.63 -9.17 -9.44
N VAL A 460 9.72 -8.31 -10.43
CA VAL A 460 10.85 -7.39 -10.63
C VAL A 460 10.39 -6.00 -10.28
N VAL A 461 11.04 -5.39 -9.30
CA VAL A 461 10.89 -3.97 -8.95
C VAL A 461 11.96 -3.22 -9.72
N ASP A 462 11.57 -2.34 -10.64
CA ASP A 462 12.45 -1.75 -11.65
C ASP A 462 12.58 -0.23 -11.48
N GLY A 463 13.72 0.23 -10.98
CA GLY A 463 14.09 1.64 -10.84
C GLY A 463 14.61 2.29 -12.13
N SER A 464 14.43 1.67 -13.30
CA SER A 464 14.98 2.21 -14.58
C SER A 464 14.38 3.56 -15.00
N GLN A 465 13.22 3.92 -14.47
CA GLN A 465 12.53 5.18 -14.74
C GLN A 465 12.79 6.24 -13.64
N LEU A 466 13.43 5.88 -12.55
CA LEU A 466 13.75 6.79 -11.47
C LEU A 466 14.81 7.83 -11.90
N ASP A 467 14.62 9.08 -11.50
CA ASP A 467 15.62 10.16 -11.67
C ASP A 467 16.55 10.26 -10.45
N GLU A 468 16.13 9.81 -9.27
CA GLU A 468 16.88 9.79 -8.00
C GLU A 468 16.61 8.48 -7.25
N VAL A 469 17.27 8.27 -6.10
CA VAL A 469 17.08 7.09 -5.26
C VAL A 469 15.73 7.21 -4.58
N ALA A 470 14.94 6.14 -4.63
CA ALA A 470 13.62 6.05 -3.99
C ALA A 470 13.49 4.78 -3.16
N SER A 471 12.60 4.79 -2.20
CA SER A 471 12.16 3.59 -1.48
C SER A 471 10.92 3.01 -2.14
N ALA A 472 10.77 1.70 -2.04
CA ALA A 472 9.57 1.02 -2.48
C ALA A 472 9.27 -0.18 -1.58
N ASP A 473 7.99 -0.51 -1.44
CA ASP A 473 7.52 -1.67 -0.69
C ASP A 473 6.68 -2.57 -1.60
N VAL A 474 6.81 -3.88 -1.43
CA VAL A 474 6.01 -4.85 -2.18
C VAL A 474 5.18 -5.67 -1.24
N THR A 475 3.87 -5.56 -1.36
CA THR A 475 2.90 -6.33 -0.60
C THR A 475 2.24 -7.40 -1.46
N LEU A 476 2.21 -8.64 -0.97
CA LEU A 476 1.47 -9.77 -1.52
C LEU A 476 0.45 -10.25 -0.50
N ILE A 477 -0.82 -10.33 -0.90
CA ILE A 477 -1.90 -10.84 -0.05
C ILE A 477 -2.59 -11.99 -0.77
N GLY A 478 -2.72 -13.10 -0.08
CA GLY A 478 -3.39 -14.30 -0.56
C GLY A 478 -4.32 -14.92 0.48
N PRO A 479 -5.00 -16.02 0.13
CA PRO A 479 -5.89 -16.72 1.05
C PRO A 479 -5.13 -17.27 2.26
N GLY A 480 -5.41 -16.71 3.46
CA GLY A 480 -4.80 -17.12 4.71
C GLY A 480 -3.34 -16.71 4.90
N PHE A 481 -2.80 -15.84 4.05
CA PHE A 481 -1.44 -15.32 4.23
C PHE A 481 -1.25 -13.93 3.62
N ASN A 482 -0.26 -13.22 4.12
CA ASN A 482 0.32 -12.05 3.49
C ASN A 482 1.84 -12.08 3.59
N MET A 483 2.48 -11.29 2.73
CA MET A 483 3.91 -11.05 2.72
C MET A 483 4.16 -9.59 2.36
N VAL A 484 5.12 -8.98 3.02
CA VAL A 484 5.61 -7.64 2.65
C VAL A 484 7.12 -7.67 2.58
N VAL A 485 7.68 -6.98 1.60
CA VAL A 485 9.11 -6.67 1.51
C VAL A 485 9.20 -5.16 1.53
N GLU A 486 9.62 -4.62 2.65
CA GLU A 486 9.69 -3.18 2.92
C GLU A 486 11.11 -2.64 2.77
N GLU A 487 11.21 -1.33 2.60
CA GLU A 487 12.47 -0.59 2.52
C GLU A 487 13.40 -1.03 1.36
N LEU A 488 12.82 -1.41 0.21
CA LEU A 488 13.58 -1.62 -1.01
C LEU A 488 14.17 -0.29 -1.49
N ILE A 489 15.47 -0.12 -1.38
CA ILE A 489 16.15 1.12 -1.79
C ILE A 489 16.65 0.99 -3.22
N LEU A 490 15.94 1.62 -4.15
CA LEU A 490 16.21 1.55 -5.58
C LEU A 490 16.85 2.83 -6.11
N GLY A 491 17.98 2.69 -6.78
CA GLY A 491 18.58 3.76 -7.57
C GLY A 491 18.18 3.72 -9.05
N PRO A 492 18.48 4.79 -9.81
CA PRO A 492 18.21 4.83 -11.25
C PRO A 492 18.86 3.67 -12.00
N GLY A 493 18.06 2.77 -12.53
CA GLY A 493 18.50 1.60 -13.29
C GLY A 493 18.76 0.34 -12.45
N GLU A 494 18.51 0.37 -11.18
CA GLU A 494 18.54 -0.79 -10.28
C GLU A 494 17.30 -1.66 -10.45
N LYS A 495 17.43 -2.94 -10.11
CA LYS A 495 16.35 -3.92 -10.15
C LYS A 495 16.49 -4.89 -9.01
N ASP A 496 15.41 -5.05 -8.28
CA ASP A 496 15.28 -6.09 -7.28
C ASP A 496 14.35 -7.18 -7.75
N VAL A 497 14.59 -8.38 -7.30
CA VAL A 497 13.83 -9.56 -7.73
C VAL A 497 13.33 -10.31 -6.51
N ILE A 498 12.02 -10.53 -6.49
CA ILE A 498 11.33 -11.34 -5.50
C ILE A 498 10.76 -12.55 -6.23
N ASP A 499 11.31 -13.75 -5.97
CA ASP A 499 10.79 -15.00 -6.51
C ASP A 499 9.86 -15.66 -5.49
N ILE A 500 8.66 -16.01 -5.93
CA ILE A 500 7.61 -16.61 -5.10
C ILE A 500 7.35 -18.03 -5.59
N PHE A 501 7.34 -18.99 -4.64
CA PHE A 501 6.98 -20.38 -4.86
C PHE A 501 5.95 -20.80 -3.82
N ILE A 502 4.79 -21.24 -4.26
CA ILE A 502 3.73 -21.78 -3.44
C ILE A 502 3.56 -23.24 -3.86
N GLU A 503 4.09 -24.18 -3.08
CA GLU A 503 3.96 -25.62 -3.35
C GLU A 503 2.80 -26.21 -2.57
N ASP A 504 1.70 -26.49 -3.27
CA ASP A 504 0.49 -27.06 -2.68
C ASP A 504 0.12 -26.36 -1.33
N ASP A 505 -0.57 -27.02 -0.44
CA ASP A 505 -0.98 -26.45 0.86
C ASP A 505 0.14 -26.45 1.94
N ASP A 506 1.35 -26.89 1.60
CA ASP A 506 2.33 -27.29 2.62
C ASP A 506 3.57 -26.39 2.69
N PHE A 507 3.90 -25.65 1.63
CA PHE A 507 5.16 -24.90 1.61
C PHE A 507 5.07 -23.59 0.82
N PHE A 508 5.54 -22.51 1.43
CA PHE A 508 5.66 -21.19 0.81
C PHE A 508 7.11 -20.73 0.86
N THR A 509 7.64 -20.23 -0.24
CA THR A 509 9.00 -19.67 -0.28
C THR A 509 9.01 -18.30 -0.96
N LEU A 510 9.70 -17.37 -0.34
CA LEU A 510 10.14 -16.12 -0.91
C LEU A 510 11.65 -16.13 -1.03
N ARG A 511 12.16 -15.74 -2.19
CA ARG A 511 13.58 -15.41 -2.37
C ARG A 511 13.71 -13.98 -2.83
N TYR A 512 14.34 -13.15 -2.04
CA TYR A 512 14.72 -11.81 -2.41
C TYR A 512 16.18 -11.79 -2.90
N SER A 513 16.46 -11.01 -3.96
CA SER A 513 17.82 -10.77 -4.46
C SER A 513 17.94 -9.42 -5.11
N SER A 514 19.07 -8.74 -4.90
CA SER A 514 19.40 -7.45 -5.50
C SER A 514 20.78 -7.50 -6.17
N GLU A 515 20.96 -6.70 -7.25
CA GLU A 515 22.29 -6.49 -7.86
C GLU A 515 23.17 -5.55 -7.03
N PHE A 516 22.59 -4.87 -6.05
CA PHE A 516 23.23 -3.91 -5.17
C PHE A 516 23.16 -4.40 -3.71
N SER A 517 23.77 -3.66 -2.80
CA SER A 517 23.64 -3.94 -1.37
C SER A 517 22.34 -3.34 -0.86
N ASP A 518 21.53 -4.14 -0.20
CA ASP A 518 20.24 -3.74 0.33
C ASP A 518 19.98 -4.39 1.70
N SER A 519 18.97 -3.94 2.42
CA SER A 519 18.60 -4.44 3.76
C SER A 519 17.09 -4.39 3.96
N PRO A 520 16.30 -5.09 3.13
CA PRO A 520 14.84 -5.03 3.25
C PRO A 520 14.35 -5.70 4.53
N ASP A 521 13.23 -5.22 5.05
CA ASP A 521 12.45 -5.90 6.05
C ASP A 521 11.47 -6.86 5.37
N ILE A 522 11.39 -8.10 5.86
CA ILE A 522 10.48 -9.10 5.30
C ILE A 522 9.47 -9.53 6.35
N TRP A 523 8.20 -9.36 6.02
CA TRP A 523 7.07 -9.70 6.85
C TRP A 523 6.30 -10.87 6.25
N PHE A 524 5.91 -11.81 7.10
CA PHE A 524 5.01 -12.89 6.75
C PHE A 524 3.89 -12.99 7.77
N GLY A 525 2.65 -12.95 7.30
CA GLY A 525 1.49 -13.25 8.12
C GLY A 525 0.80 -14.51 7.64
N ILE A 526 0.36 -15.36 8.57
CA ILE A 526 -0.37 -16.59 8.26
C ILE A 526 -1.54 -16.80 9.21
N VAL A 527 -2.59 -17.43 8.68
CA VAL A 527 -3.76 -17.88 9.42
C VAL A 527 -3.67 -19.39 9.59
N THR A 528 -3.82 -19.90 10.82
CA THR A 528 -3.87 -21.34 11.10
C THR A 528 -5.09 -21.71 11.95
N ASP A 529 -5.37 -23.00 12.09
CA ASP A 529 -6.53 -23.50 12.86
C ASP A 529 -6.46 -23.17 14.37
N GLU A 530 -5.26 -22.97 14.93
CA GLU A 530 -5.06 -22.84 16.38
C GLU A 530 -4.66 -21.42 16.79
N ALA A 531 -3.91 -20.71 15.94
CA ALA A 531 -3.44 -19.35 16.17
C ALA A 531 -3.00 -18.73 14.84
N ASP A 532 -3.03 -17.41 14.74
CA ASP A 532 -2.43 -16.68 13.63
C ASP A 532 -1.02 -16.22 14.00
N TYR A 533 -0.17 -16.14 13.01
CA TYR A 533 1.23 -15.74 13.23
C TYR A 533 1.65 -14.63 12.27
N GLU A 534 2.53 -13.79 12.76
CA GLU A 534 3.26 -12.83 11.93
C GLU A 534 4.75 -12.93 12.28
N PHE A 535 5.57 -13.03 11.24
CA PHE A 535 7.02 -13.15 11.34
C PHE A 535 7.63 -11.91 10.70
N VAL A 536 8.61 -11.33 11.37
CA VAL A 536 9.39 -10.22 10.82
C VAL A 536 10.86 -10.61 10.86
N THR A 537 11.54 -10.38 9.74
CA THR A 537 12.97 -10.57 9.65
C THR A 537 13.59 -9.34 9.03
N ARG A 538 14.49 -8.70 9.75
CA ARG A 538 15.35 -7.64 9.26
C ARG A 538 16.72 -8.18 8.93
N ALA A 539 17.18 -7.90 7.72
CA ALA A 539 18.54 -8.27 7.33
C ALA A 539 19.51 -7.13 7.64
N ALA A 540 20.67 -7.48 8.21
CA ALA A 540 21.71 -6.47 8.43
C ALA A 540 22.24 -5.87 7.13
N SER A 541 22.38 -6.67 6.07
CA SER A 541 22.71 -6.25 4.71
C SER A 541 22.77 -7.47 3.78
N ILE A 542 22.21 -7.36 2.60
CA ILE A 542 22.40 -8.32 1.50
C ILE A 542 23.50 -7.79 0.60
N GLU A 543 24.53 -8.61 0.33
CA GLU A 543 25.62 -8.23 -0.57
C GLU A 543 25.15 -8.20 -2.02
N PRO A 544 25.79 -7.38 -2.89
CA PRO A 544 25.45 -7.35 -4.32
C PRO A 544 25.51 -8.73 -4.97
N GLY A 545 24.36 -9.19 -5.48
CA GLY A 545 24.20 -10.52 -6.08
C GLY A 545 23.95 -11.64 -5.08
N GLY A 546 23.88 -11.32 -3.79
CA GLY A 546 23.42 -12.24 -2.75
C GLY A 546 21.91 -12.47 -2.80
N ALA A 547 21.45 -13.48 -2.10
CA ALA A 547 20.04 -13.77 -1.95
C ALA A 547 19.69 -14.14 -0.52
N PHE A 548 18.48 -13.82 -0.16
CA PHE A 548 17.86 -14.07 1.12
C PHE A 548 16.59 -14.87 0.88
N ASN A 549 16.45 -16.01 1.54
CA ASN A 549 15.30 -16.89 1.37
C ASN A 549 14.58 -17.03 2.70
N VAL A 550 13.28 -16.81 2.65
CA VAL A 550 12.35 -17.11 3.75
C VAL A 550 11.37 -18.16 3.28
N ALA A 551 11.12 -19.17 4.08
CA ALA A 551 10.11 -20.16 3.77
C ALA A 551 9.27 -20.52 5.00
N LEU A 552 8.05 -20.95 4.75
CA LEU A 552 7.12 -21.50 5.73
C LEU A 552 6.81 -22.94 5.35
N ASP A 553 7.12 -23.87 6.23
CA ASP A 553 6.73 -25.27 6.13
C ASP A 553 5.54 -25.52 7.06
N PHE A 554 4.36 -25.54 6.49
CA PHE A 554 3.13 -25.69 7.26
C PHE A 554 2.91 -27.13 7.76
N GLU A 555 3.49 -28.15 7.10
CA GLU A 555 3.40 -29.54 7.54
C GLU A 555 4.17 -29.75 8.85
N ASN A 556 5.37 -29.14 8.97
CA ASN A 556 6.23 -29.27 10.14
C ASN A 556 6.08 -28.09 11.12
N GLY A 557 5.48 -26.97 10.71
CA GLY A 557 5.34 -25.77 11.52
C GLY A 557 6.64 -24.98 11.68
N ASP A 558 7.48 -24.98 10.66
CA ASP A 558 8.77 -24.33 10.68
C ASP A 558 8.78 -23.04 9.85
N PHE A 559 9.24 -21.95 10.45
CA PHE A 559 9.74 -20.78 9.73
C PHE A 559 11.22 -21.03 9.42
N ILE A 560 11.60 -20.85 8.16
CA ILE A 560 12.94 -21.19 7.66
C ILE A 560 13.59 -19.95 7.08
N LEU A 561 14.79 -19.64 7.57
CA LEU A 561 15.63 -18.55 7.07
C LEU A 561 16.93 -19.12 6.53
N ASN A 562 17.29 -18.70 5.32
CA ASN A 562 18.49 -19.15 4.66
C ASN A 562 19.14 -18.04 3.84
N THR A 563 20.48 -18.00 3.83
CA THR A 563 21.28 -16.93 3.24
C THR A 563 22.22 -17.47 2.17
N PHE A 564 21.65 -17.86 1.04
CA PHE A 564 22.43 -18.35 -0.10
C PHE A 564 23.15 -17.21 -0.84
N ASP A 565 24.30 -17.57 -1.45
CA ASP A 565 25.07 -16.65 -2.30
C ASP A 565 25.62 -15.40 -1.58
N GLN A 566 25.72 -15.41 -0.25
CA GLN A 566 26.42 -14.40 0.54
C GLN A 566 27.91 -14.81 0.68
N GLU A 567 28.83 -13.84 0.79
CA GLU A 567 30.26 -14.10 1.02
C GLU A 567 30.65 -13.92 2.50
N GLU A 568 29.91 -13.08 3.24
CA GLU A 568 30.15 -12.77 4.66
C GLU A 568 28.94 -13.22 5.51
N TYR A 569 29.12 -13.30 6.83
CA TYR A 569 28.02 -13.59 7.75
C TYR A 569 27.07 -12.39 7.85
N GLY A 570 25.80 -12.69 8.04
CA GLY A 570 24.78 -11.70 8.35
C GLY A 570 24.36 -11.73 9.82
N ILE A 571 23.92 -10.60 10.34
CA ILE A 571 23.20 -10.50 11.63
C ILE A 571 21.76 -10.16 11.29
N TYR A 572 20.84 -10.92 11.86
CA TYR A 572 19.41 -10.80 11.60
C TYR A 572 18.67 -10.51 12.88
N GLU A 573 17.66 -9.68 12.76
CA GLU A 573 16.64 -9.48 13.76
C GLU A 573 15.44 -10.36 13.38
N PHE A 574 14.85 -11.01 14.38
CA PHE A 574 13.73 -11.91 14.18
C PHE A 574 12.66 -11.63 15.23
N LEU A 575 11.43 -11.47 14.76
CA LEU A 575 10.27 -11.25 15.61
C LEU A 575 9.13 -12.18 15.18
N VAL A 576 8.41 -12.71 16.16
CA VAL A 576 7.17 -13.48 15.97
C VAL A 576 6.07 -12.88 16.82
N LEU A 577 4.94 -12.58 16.19
CA LEU A 577 3.67 -12.30 16.83
C LEU A 577 2.79 -13.55 16.68
N ARG A 578 2.21 -14.03 17.77
CA ARG A 578 1.18 -15.08 17.79
C ARG A 578 -0.12 -14.50 18.34
N ILE A 579 -1.20 -14.69 17.63
CA ILE A 579 -2.54 -14.23 18.01
C ILE A 579 -3.42 -15.45 18.21
N ASP A 580 -3.94 -15.65 19.41
CA ASP A 580 -4.83 -16.76 19.75
C ASP A 580 -5.99 -16.32 20.67
N ASP A 581 -6.73 -17.29 21.22
CA ASP A 581 -7.85 -17.03 22.14
C ASP A 581 -7.43 -16.36 23.47
N GLU A 582 -6.15 -16.40 23.85
CA GLU A 582 -5.63 -15.79 25.07
C GLU A 582 -5.15 -14.35 24.83
N GLY A 583 -4.91 -13.96 23.57
CA GLY A 583 -4.49 -12.62 23.14
C GLY A 583 -3.32 -12.63 22.18
N GLU A 584 -2.55 -11.55 22.19
CA GLU A 584 -1.35 -11.36 21.38
C GLU A 584 -0.13 -11.69 22.24
N HIS A 585 0.79 -12.47 21.67
CA HIS A 585 2.04 -12.90 22.29
C HIS A 585 3.19 -12.58 21.34
N ILE A 586 4.21 -11.92 21.86
CA ILE A 586 5.33 -11.44 21.05
C ILE A 586 6.61 -12.12 21.54
N PHE A 587 7.49 -12.46 20.60
CA PHE A 587 8.86 -12.89 20.85
C PHE A 587 9.79 -12.19 19.87
N GLY A 588 10.95 -11.71 20.32
CA GLY A 588 11.94 -11.09 19.46
C GLY A 588 13.37 -11.34 19.92
N HIS A 589 14.28 -11.31 18.95
CA HIS A 589 15.72 -11.42 19.16
C HIS A 589 16.47 -10.63 18.09
N ASP A 590 17.46 -9.82 18.49
CA ASP A 590 18.16 -8.84 17.65
C ASP A 590 19.58 -9.23 17.16
N GLU A 591 20.12 -10.37 17.61
CA GLU A 591 21.50 -10.80 17.30
C GLU A 591 21.55 -12.25 16.82
N ILE A 592 20.88 -12.60 15.69
CA ILE A 592 20.99 -13.93 15.07
C ILE A 592 22.10 -13.90 14.01
N GLU A 593 23.23 -14.56 14.27
CA GLU A 593 24.32 -14.68 13.30
C GLU A 593 24.10 -15.90 12.39
N LEU A 594 24.04 -15.69 11.06
CA LEU A 594 24.05 -16.75 10.06
C LEU A 594 25.29 -16.62 9.17
N LEU A 595 26.03 -17.72 9.02
CA LEU A 595 27.12 -17.82 8.05
C LEU A 595 26.53 -18.11 6.64
N PRO A 596 27.30 -17.83 5.58
CA PRO A 596 26.90 -18.22 4.23
C PRO A 596 26.52 -19.70 4.14
N ASP A 597 25.43 -19.98 3.47
CA ASP A 597 24.85 -21.33 3.31
C ASP A 597 24.29 -21.98 4.60
N ASP A 598 24.20 -21.27 5.73
CA ASP A 598 23.50 -21.77 6.91
C ASP A 598 21.98 -21.62 6.75
N THR A 599 21.25 -22.55 7.36
CA THR A 599 19.80 -22.51 7.46
C THR A 599 19.35 -22.51 8.91
N MET A 600 18.48 -21.57 9.26
CA MET A 600 17.82 -21.49 10.56
C MET A 600 16.37 -21.99 10.43
N TYR A 601 15.94 -22.79 11.38
CA TYR A 601 14.57 -23.25 11.53
C TYR A 601 13.99 -22.77 12.85
N VAL A 602 12.79 -22.24 12.83
CA VAL A 602 12.04 -21.86 14.03
C VAL A 602 10.71 -22.60 14.01
N ASN A 603 10.54 -23.58 14.92
CA ASN A 603 9.27 -24.28 15.03
C ASN A 603 8.27 -23.41 15.80
N PHE A 604 7.41 -22.69 15.06
CA PHE A 604 6.45 -21.73 15.62
C PHE A 604 5.21 -22.43 16.24
N LEU A 605 4.86 -23.65 15.80
CA LEU A 605 3.73 -24.38 16.38
C LEU A 605 4.04 -24.94 17.78
N GLU A 606 5.31 -25.16 18.12
CA GLU A 606 5.72 -25.59 19.46
C GLU A 606 5.83 -24.44 20.46
N TRP A 607 5.80 -23.18 20.00
CA TRP A 607 5.84 -22.02 20.87
C TRP A 607 4.44 -21.71 21.45
N GLU A 608 4.33 -21.76 22.79
CA GLU A 608 3.07 -21.60 23.52
C GLU A 608 2.76 -20.13 23.92
N GLY A 609 3.55 -19.16 23.45
CA GLY A 609 3.39 -17.72 23.77
C GLY A 609 4.23 -17.26 24.94
N GLU A 610 3.89 -16.10 25.52
CA GLU A 610 4.66 -15.37 26.52
C GLU A 610 5.11 -16.25 27.71
N GLY A 611 6.42 -16.22 27.95
CA GLY A 611 7.06 -16.98 29.05
C GLY A 611 7.39 -18.43 28.71
N SER A 612 7.10 -18.89 27.49
CA SER A 612 7.65 -20.13 26.92
C SER A 612 8.97 -19.85 26.21
N VAL A 613 9.74 -20.89 26.00
CA VAL A 613 11.06 -20.80 25.35
C VAL A 613 10.89 -20.98 23.87
N MET A 614 11.60 -20.20 23.06
CA MET A 614 11.71 -20.42 21.62
C MET A 614 13.01 -21.18 21.33
N TYR A 615 12.92 -22.18 20.44
CA TYR A 615 14.07 -22.96 19.98
C TYR A 615 14.38 -22.60 18.53
N LEU A 616 15.65 -22.29 18.26
CA LEU A 616 16.20 -22.09 16.93
C LEU A 616 17.13 -23.24 16.62
N ASP A 617 16.84 -23.96 15.56
CA ASP A 617 17.65 -25.05 15.05
C ASP A 617 18.48 -24.57 13.86
N PHE A 618 19.77 -24.85 13.88
CA PHE A 618 20.71 -24.48 12.83
C PHE A 618 21.24 -25.71 12.11
N ASP A 619 21.16 -25.68 10.79
CA ASP A 619 21.81 -26.60 9.87
C ASP A 619 22.92 -25.85 9.16
N PHE A 620 24.16 -26.07 9.63
CA PHE A 620 25.32 -25.45 9.03
C PHE A 620 25.67 -26.13 7.71
N GLU A 621 25.96 -25.31 6.68
CA GLU A 621 26.22 -25.78 5.32
C GLU A 621 24.97 -26.40 4.64
N SER A 622 23.76 -26.27 5.20
CA SER A 622 22.45 -26.73 4.67
C SER A 622 22.49 -28.16 4.14
N ASP A 623 23.04 -29.09 4.93
CA ASP A 623 23.18 -30.51 4.54
C ASP A 623 21.98 -31.38 4.98
N GLY A 624 21.00 -30.81 5.66
CA GLY A 624 19.79 -31.43 6.17
C GLY A 624 19.99 -32.05 7.56
N THR A 625 21.03 -31.64 8.29
CA THR A 625 21.34 -32.13 9.64
C THR A 625 21.34 -30.96 10.61
N ILE A 626 20.51 -30.98 11.64
CA ILE A 626 20.60 -29.97 12.70
C ILE A 626 21.91 -30.15 13.49
N ASP A 627 22.76 -29.15 13.43
CA ASP A 627 24.06 -29.11 14.09
C ASP A 627 24.02 -28.48 15.48
N GLU A 628 23.18 -27.44 15.63
CA GLU A 628 23.05 -26.73 16.90
C GLU A 628 21.56 -26.34 17.11
N THR A 629 21.13 -26.37 18.38
CA THR A 629 19.84 -25.84 18.82
C THR A 629 20.12 -24.79 19.89
N LEU A 630 19.65 -23.57 19.67
CA LEU A 630 19.68 -22.51 20.67
C LEU A 630 18.34 -22.41 21.36
N GLU A 631 18.39 -22.20 22.68
CA GLU A 631 17.25 -21.86 23.51
C GLU A 631 17.31 -20.35 23.75
N LEU A 632 16.39 -19.59 23.20
CA LEU A 632 16.37 -18.15 23.32
C LEU A 632 15.38 -17.70 24.38
N GLU A 633 15.85 -16.74 25.20
CA GLU A 633 15.00 -15.95 26.07
C GLU A 633 14.48 -14.74 25.26
N ASP A 634 13.25 -14.33 25.53
CA ASP A 634 12.61 -13.17 24.92
C ASP A 634 13.32 -11.87 25.35
N GLU A 635 13.71 -11.04 24.41
CA GLU A 635 14.34 -9.74 24.63
C GLU A 635 13.32 -8.60 24.46
N ALA A 636 12.36 -8.56 25.39
CA ALA A 636 11.17 -7.73 25.32
C ALA A 636 11.37 -6.20 25.23
N ASP A 637 12.59 -5.68 25.41
CA ASP A 637 12.88 -4.24 25.31
C ASP A 637 12.98 -3.74 23.83
N PHE A 638 12.86 -4.65 22.86
CA PHE A 638 13.06 -4.43 21.44
C PHE A 638 11.78 -4.00 20.69
N TYR A 639 10.60 -4.16 21.30
CA TYR A 639 9.30 -4.08 20.62
C TYR A 639 8.73 -2.67 20.39
N ASP A 640 9.22 -1.67 21.11
CA ASP A 640 8.63 -0.31 21.07
C ASP A 640 8.78 0.35 19.66
N ASP A 641 9.73 -0.15 18.83
CA ASP A 641 9.98 0.38 17.49
C ASP A 641 9.21 -0.36 16.36
N PHE A 642 8.51 -1.49 16.67
CA PHE A 642 7.82 -2.31 15.68
C PHE A 642 6.34 -1.97 15.49
N TYR A 643 5.72 -1.18 16.36
CA TYR A 643 4.27 -0.95 16.38
C TYR A 643 3.83 0.49 16.11
N ASP A 644 4.67 1.38 15.63
CA ASP A 644 4.26 2.69 15.13
C ASP A 644 3.73 2.57 13.67
N PHE A 645 2.57 1.87 13.53
CA PHE A 645 1.78 1.84 12.30
C PHE A 645 0.53 2.71 12.42
#